data_05171f74ab2368a71f5a6cd16dbe4536
#
_entry.id   05171f74ab2368a71f5a6cd16dbe4536
#
_cell.length_a   1.000
_cell.length_b   1.000
_cell.length_c   1.000
_cell.angle_alpha   90.00
_cell.angle_beta   90.00
_cell.angle_gamma   90.00
#
_symmetry.space_group_name_H-M   'P 1'
#
loop_
_entity.id
_entity.type
_entity.pdbx_description
1 polymer ?
#
loop_
_entity_poly.entity_id
_entity_poly.type
_entity_poly.pdbx_seq_one_letter_code
_entity_poly.pdbx_strand_id
1 'polypeptide(L)'
;MAMKSKGINQHDLSYVIKIGAGYGLALGAVETLLLLAGHGASVAAGRRAVVFAATLAADLAATVALALVFYGAALLAGKLIPAVKRRAAALAEIALVTVILTSNAVLIIRKEFLIRLGDTHPYKLAVFVGCGLVALAAATAWRALRTRVARKPVLISAAAAYVAVSAVVYVLPELKWAAHPKAHGPDVIFISLDTVRADHLGCYGYDRDASPNADAFAREAVFYANAICVQPTTNPSHVSMLTGLYPAEHGVVSNFIPMRSDAPTLPQLLAAHGYETAAVTGGFPLDRRLSNLGPGFRYYDDYINRWSYFRHTLVYGLAVAIDKKLYGTLRPAPAVTTAALDILDRRRDRPLFLFVHYFDPHHPYRYHGAAERFYGGAAPVDFEGRELELNRRWHKYGAGAPRPPFVAAVEALYDDEIFYTDRAVGDLLARLRRRDGYAETLVVVASDHGESFGEHGRKYHGGTVYDPETRVCLLIKPAAGGVRGRRVRTQVETLCLTYTVLAATGAPAEAYRGKRVDLLAVRDDPAAPAAVGFSQTNDRTTLADGSTVSRKYCVRTADKKLIFDIAARRYEYYDLAADAAETRNLVGHVDCAAYEQYRRDLARHIDEGALAAGGRVGGDLAEALRALGYAN
;
A
#
# COMPACT_ATOMS: atom_id res chain seq x y z
N MET A 1 2.52 27.61 64.82
CA MET A 1 1.30 26.95 64.27
C MET A 1 1.68 26.08 63.09
N ALA A 2 1.94 24.80 63.32
CA ALA A 2 2.47 23.89 62.31
C ALA A 2 1.31 23.43 61.39
N MET A 3 1.37 23.83 60.10
CA MET A 3 0.50 23.29 59.08
C MET A 3 0.87 21.81 58.83
N LYS A 4 0.12 20.89 59.40
CA LYS A 4 0.14 19.48 59.00
C LYS A 4 -0.22 19.38 57.52
N SER A 5 0.74 19.02 56.69
CA SER A 5 0.52 18.61 55.31
C SER A 5 -0.34 17.36 55.34
N LYS A 6 -1.65 17.48 55.06
CA LYS A 6 -2.50 16.31 54.82
C LYS A 6 -1.97 15.63 53.54
N GLY A 7 -1.21 14.56 53.73
CA GLY A 7 -0.72 13.70 52.67
C GLY A 7 -1.85 13.20 51.75
N ILE A 8 -1.48 12.77 50.56
CA ILE A 8 -2.37 12.07 49.61
C ILE A 8 -3.06 10.95 50.39
N ASN A 9 -4.38 10.88 50.30
CA ASN A 9 -5.15 9.82 50.96
C ASN A 9 -4.80 8.47 50.33
N GLN A 10 -4.12 7.59 51.04
CA GLN A 10 -3.69 6.28 50.56
C GLN A 10 -4.85 5.43 50.03
N HIS A 11 -6.05 5.57 50.59
CA HIS A 11 -7.25 4.89 50.10
C HIS A 11 -7.68 5.35 48.73
N ASP A 12 -7.60 6.67 48.42
CA ASP A 12 -7.95 7.20 47.10
C ASP A 12 -6.92 6.82 46.05
N LEU A 13 -5.64 6.84 46.40
CA LEU A 13 -4.56 6.42 45.49
C LEU A 13 -4.67 4.93 45.16
N SER A 14 -4.88 4.07 46.17
CA SER A 14 -5.12 2.63 45.99
C SER A 14 -6.34 2.36 45.11
N TYR A 15 -7.42 3.14 45.28
CA TYR A 15 -8.62 3.04 44.50
C TYR A 15 -8.36 3.40 43.00
N VAL A 16 -7.65 4.50 42.74
CA VAL A 16 -7.31 4.95 41.38
C VAL A 16 -6.44 3.93 40.67
N ILE A 17 -5.43 3.36 41.34
CA ILE A 17 -4.58 2.30 40.79
C ILE A 17 -5.43 1.04 40.46
N LYS A 18 -6.30 0.60 41.37
CA LYS A 18 -7.18 -0.57 41.14
C LYS A 18 -8.14 -0.35 39.97
N ILE A 19 -8.67 0.87 39.82
CA ILE A 19 -9.54 1.23 38.69
C ILE A 19 -8.73 1.20 37.38
N GLY A 20 -7.59 1.88 37.36
CA GLY A 20 -6.72 1.88 36.19
C GLY A 20 -6.33 0.46 35.77
N ALA A 21 -5.96 -0.39 36.72
CA ALA A 21 -5.63 -1.78 36.49
C ALA A 21 -6.85 -2.59 35.97
N GLY A 22 -8.03 -2.40 36.55
CA GLY A 22 -9.24 -3.10 36.11
C GLY A 22 -9.65 -2.75 34.68
N TYR A 23 -9.62 -1.46 34.34
CA TYR A 23 -9.90 -1.01 32.98
C TYR A 23 -8.81 -1.42 32.00
N GLY A 24 -7.53 -1.41 32.41
CA GLY A 24 -6.42 -1.86 31.57
C GLY A 24 -6.48 -3.33 31.22
N LEU A 25 -6.81 -4.18 32.20
CA LEU A 25 -7.02 -5.61 31.96
C LEU A 25 -8.21 -5.86 31.02
N ALA A 26 -9.32 -5.14 31.21
CA ALA A 26 -10.48 -5.26 30.35
C ALA A 26 -10.18 -4.77 28.91
N LEU A 27 -9.53 -3.62 28.77
CA LEU A 27 -9.14 -3.06 27.47
C LEU A 27 -8.15 -3.97 26.75
N GLY A 28 -7.09 -4.41 27.42
CA GLY A 28 -6.07 -5.27 26.83
C GLY A 28 -6.62 -6.65 26.43
N ALA A 29 -7.55 -7.22 27.18
CA ALA A 29 -8.24 -8.44 26.79
C ALA A 29 -9.08 -8.23 25.53
N VAL A 30 -9.81 -7.11 25.48
CA VAL A 30 -10.64 -6.71 24.33
C VAL A 30 -9.78 -6.45 23.10
N GLU A 31 -8.76 -5.61 23.19
CA GLU A 31 -7.88 -5.29 22.08
C GLU A 31 -7.13 -6.53 21.56
N THR A 32 -6.76 -7.45 22.47
CA THR A 32 -6.13 -8.71 22.08
C THR A 32 -7.10 -9.64 21.36
N LEU A 33 -8.35 -9.76 21.84
CA LEU A 33 -9.37 -10.54 21.15
C LEU A 33 -9.66 -9.96 19.75
N LEU A 34 -9.71 -8.63 19.64
CA LEU A 34 -9.86 -7.95 18.35
C LEU A 34 -8.68 -8.22 17.41
N LEU A 35 -7.45 -8.18 17.93
CA LEU A 35 -6.24 -8.52 17.20
C LEU A 35 -6.25 -9.97 16.71
N LEU A 36 -6.59 -10.91 17.59
CA LEU A 36 -6.63 -12.34 17.28
C LEU A 36 -7.76 -12.70 16.32
N ALA A 37 -8.94 -12.07 16.46
CA ALA A 37 -10.06 -12.30 15.57
C ALA A 37 -9.87 -11.68 14.18
N GLY A 38 -9.33 -10.45 14.13
CA GLY A 38 -9.08 -9.76 12.86
C GLY A 38 -7.86 -10.28 12.08
N HIS A 39 -6.90 -10.91 12.76
CA HIS A 39 -5.59 -11.30 12.21
C HIS A 39 -5.10 -12.66 12.70
N GLY A 40 -5.95 -13.42 13.38
CA GLY A 40 -5.58 -14.68 14.00
C GLY A 40 -4.97 -15.70 13.06
N ALA A 41 -5.25 -15.58 11.77
CA ALA A 41 -4.69 -16.42 10.73
C ALA A 41 -3.28 -15.97 10.29
N SER A 42 -2.95 -14.67 10.39
CA SER A 42 -1.64 -14.11 9.99
C SER A 42 -0.57 -14.18 11.09
N VAL A 43 -0.98 -14.47 12.34
CA VAL A 43 -0.04 -14.61 13.47
C VAL A 43 0.21 -16.08 13.76
N ALA A 44 1.46 -16.54 13.61
CA ALA A 44 1.85 -17.91 13.96
C ALA A 44 1.47 -18.25 15.41
N ALA A 45 1.03 -19.50 15.65
CA ALA A 45 0.42 -19.91 16.93
C ALA A 45 1.30 -19.58 18.14
N GLY A 46 2.63 -19.75 18.05
CA GLY A 46 3.56 -19.39 19.13
C GLY A 46 3.68 -17.90 19.42
N ARG A 47 3.39 -17.05 18.43
CA ARG A 47 3.43 -15.57 18.59
C ARG A 47 2.14 -15.01 19.17
N ARG A 48 1.01 -15.74 19.06
CA ARG A 48 -0.29 -15.29 19.61
C ARG A 48 -0.24 -15.06 21.10
N ALA A 49 0.39 -15.95 21.85
CA ALA A 49 0.54 -15.81 23.30
C ALA A 49 1.41 -14.59 23.67
N VAL A 50 2.47 -14.33 22.92
CA VAL A 50 3.35 -13.16 23.13
C VAL A 50 2.62 -11.86 22.82
N VAL A 51 1.87 -11.81 21.72
CA VAL A 51 1.04 -10.64 21.36
C VAL A 51 -0.03 -10.40 22.42
N PHE A 52 -0.70 -11.45 22.89
CA PHE A 52 -1.68 -11.37 23.98
C PHE A 52 -1.06 -10.77 25.25
N ALA A 53 0.01 -11.36 25.75
CA ALA A 53 0.66 -10.91 26.98
C ALA A 53 1.20 -9.47 26.87
N ALA A 54 1.80 -9.12 25.73
CA ALA A 54 2.35 -7.79 25.51
C ALA A 54 1.26 -6.71 25.40
N THR A 55 0.14 -6.98 24.70
CA THR A 55 -0.99 -6.05 24.58
C THR A 55 -1.61 -5.83 25.97
N LEU A 56 -1.88 -6.92 26.70
CA LEU A 56 -2.47 -6.85 28.04
C LEU A 56 -1.60 -6.05 29.01
N ALA A 57 -0.28 -6.29 29.01
CA ALA A 57 0.66 -5.57 29.87
C ALA A 57 0.76 -4.09 29.51
N ALA A 58 0.79 -3.76 28.20
CA ALA A 58 0.86 -2.39 27.73
C ALA A 58 -0.39 -1.58 28.10
N ASP A 59 -1.58 -2.13 27.90
CA ASP A 59 -2.84 -1.46 28.22
C ASP A 59 -3.05 -1.31 29.72
N LEU A 60 -2.62 -2.31 30.50
CA LEU A 60 -2.61 -2.23 31.96
C LEU A 60 -1.73 -1.07 32.46
N ALA A 61 -0.50 -0.97 31.94
CA ALA A 61 0.44 0.08 32.32
C ALA A 61 -0.08 1.47 31.90
N ALA A 62 -0.58 1.60 30.66
CA ALA A 62 -1.07 2.88 30.13
C ALA A 62 -2.30 3.39 30.88
N THR A 63 -3.26 2.51 31.18
CA THR A 63 -4.49 2.93 31.89
C THR A 63 -4.24 3.27 33.34
N VAL A 64 -3.31 2.58 34.02
CA VAL A 64 -2.86 2.97 35.35
C VAL A 64 -2.17 4.32 35.33
N ALA A 65 -1.26 4.55 34.37
CA ALA A 65 -0.58 5.83 34.23
C ALA A 65 -1.57 6.98 33.96
N LEU A 66 -2.51 6.81 33.03
CA LEU A 66 -3.55 7.79 32.75
C LEU A 66 -4.45 8.07 33.96
N ALA A 67 -4.84 7.04 34.72
CA ALA A 67 -5.62 7.19 35.94
C ALA A 67 -4.88 8.05 36.99
N LEU A 68 -3.58 7.81 37.14
CA LEU A 68 -2.71 8.60 38.05
C LEU A 68 -2.56 10.05 37.58
N VAL A 69 -2.40 10.28 36.26
CA VAL A 69 -2.33 11.64 35.67
C VAL A 69 -3.62 12.40 35.93
N PHE A 70 -4.79 11.79 35.66
CA PHE A 70 -6.08 12.43 35.91
C PHE A 70 -6.33 12.69 37.40
N TYR A 71 -5.89 11.76 38.27
CA TYR A 71 -5.98 11.96 39.71
C TYR A 71 -5.10 13.12 40.18
N GLY A 72 -3.86 13.18 39.72
CA GLY A 72 -2.93 14.28 40.00
C GLY A 72 -3.47 15.64 39.51
N ALA A 73 -4.00 15.69 38.30
CA ALA A 73 -4.65 16.87 37.73
C ALA A 73 -5.85 17.33 38.54
N ALA A 74 -6.71 16.39 38.98
CA ALA A 74 -7.86 16.69 39.82
C ALA A 74 -7.45 17.17 41.23
N LEU A 75 -6.35 16.65 41.81
CA LEU A 75 -5.80 17.13 43.05
C LEU A 75 -5.23 18.55 42.91
N LEU A 76 -4.54 18.83 41.78
CA LEU A 76 -4.01 20.15 41.48
C LEU A 76 -5.12 21.20 41.32
N ALA A 77 -6.16 20.85 40.54
CA ALA A 77 -7.36 21.67 40.40
C ALA A 77 -8.08 21.88 41.73
N GLY A 78 -8.04 20.89 42.59
CA GLY A 78 -8.62 20.94 43.96
C GLY A 78 -7.92 21.94 44.90
N LYS A 79 -6.73 22.46 44.56
CA LYS A 79 -6.12 23.57 45.28
C LYS A 79 -6.88 24.88 45.05
N LEU A 80 -7.49 25.02 43.87
CA LEU A 80 -8.30 26.18 43.46
C LEU A 80 -9.78 25.99 43.85
N ILE A 81 -10.28 24.75 43.75
CA ILE A 81 -11.69 24.40 43.95
C ILE A 81 -11.80 23.25 44.93
N PRO A 82 -12.11 23.48 46.22
CA PRO A 82 -12.17 22.44 47.27
C PRO A 82 -13.16 21.30 46.98
N ALA A 83 -14.23 21.55 46.23
CA ALA A 83 -15.20 20.53 45.83
C ALA A 83 -14.59 19.51 44.86
N VAL A 84 -13.66 19.93 43.98
CA VAL A 84 -12.91 19.04 43.06
C VAL A 84 -11.99 18.11 43.87
N LYS A 85 -11.29 18.63 44.87
CA LYS A 85 -10.39 17.83 45.71
C LYS A 85 -11.14 16.68 46.42
N ARG A 86 -12.36 16.94 46.92
CA ARG A 86 -13.17 15.92 47.60
C ARG A 86 -13.67 14.81 46.66
N ARG A 87 -13.65 15.07 45.33
CA ARG A 87 -14.12 14.13 44.31
C ARG A 87 -13.02 13.72 43.33
N ALA A 88 -11.75 13.96 43.66
CA ALA A 88 -10.62 13.76 42.73
C ALA A 88 -10.55 12.35 42.14
N ALA A 89 -10.70 11.31 42.96
CA ALA A 89 -10.71 9.93 42.51
C ALA A 89 -11.90 9.62 41.58
N ALA A 90 -13.04 10.21 41.87
CA ALA A 90 -14.26 10.08 41.06
C ALA A 90 -14.12 10.76 39.69
N LEU A 91 -13.52 11.95 39.66
CA LEU A 91 -13.26 12.68 38.40
C LEU A 91 -12.21 11.98 37.56
N ALA A 92 -11.16 11.40 38.19
CA ALA A 92 -10.16 10.61 37.48
C ALA A 92 -10.78 9.37 36.82
N GLU A 93 -11.69 8.68 37.47
CA GLU A 93 -12.42 7.54 36.90
C GLU A 93 -13.28 7.96 35.69
N ILE A 94 -14.06 9.04 35.82
CA ILE A 94 -14.89 9.54 34.73
C ILE A 94 -14.01 9.94 33.53
N ALA A 95 -12.91 10.65 33.77
CA ALA A 95 -11.99 11.05 32.73
C ALA A 95 -11.36 9.85 32.01
N LEU A 96 -10.91 8.83 32.77
CA LEU A 96 -10.34 7.61 32.22
C LEU A 96 -11.34 6.86 31.32
N VAL A 97 -12.56 6.60 31.85
CA VAL A 97 -13.61 5.90 31.07
C VAL A 97 -13.99 6.70 29.82
N THR A 98 -14.09 8.03 29.96
CA THR A 98 -14.39 8.91 28.82
C THR A 98 -13.33 8.80 27.73
N VAL A 99 -12.04 8.82 28.09
CA VAL A 99 -10.93 8.68 27.12
C VAL A 99 -10.97 7.32 26.44
N ILE A 100 -11.17 6.23 27.20
CA ILE A 100 -11.24 4.87 26.66
C ILE A 100 -12.42 4.74 25.68
N LEU A 101 -13.62 5.15 26.07
CA LEU A 101 -14.81 5.06 25.23
C LEU A 101 -14.69 5.94 23.98
N THR A 102 -14.18 7.17 24.14
CA THR A 102 -13.98 8.09 22.99
C THR A 102 -12.98 7.52 22.01
N SER A 103 -11.83 7.01 22.49
CA SER A 103 -10.80 6.43 21.64
C SER A 103 -11.33 5.23 20.86
N ASN A 104 -12.05 4.32 21.51
CA ASN A 104 -12.64 3.16 20.84
C ASN A 104 -13.75 3.56 19.86
N ALA A 105 -14.63 4.51 20.20
CA ALA A 105 -15.67 4.99 19.32
C ALA A 105 -15.05 5.67 18.07
N VAL A 106 -14.01 6.49 18.24
CA VAL A 106 -13.29 7.13 17.14
C VAL A 106 -12.59 6.10 16.27
N LEU A 107 -11.97 5.04 16.84
CA LEU A 107 -11.34 3.97 16.08
C LEU A 107 -12.36 3.21 15.23
N ILE A 108 -13.52 2.87 15.77
CA ILE A 108 -14.60 2.18 15.07
C ILE A 108 -15.16 3.07 13.95
N ILE A 109 -15.49 4.32 14.26
CA ILE A 109 -16.04 5.28 13.27
C ILE A 109 -15.02 5.61 12.21
N ARG A 110 -13.74 5.77 12.55
CA ARG A 110 -12.65 6.00 11.60
C ARG A 110 -12.49 4.84 10.64
N LYS A 111 -12.60 3.61 11.11
CA LYS A 111 -12.48 2.41 10.26
C LYS A 111 -13.60 2.32 9.22
N GLU A 112 -14.84 2.65 9.58
CA GLU A 112 -16.01 2.43 8.72
C GLU A 112 -16.47 3.70 7.97
N PHE A 113 -16.26 4.88 8.54
CA PHE A 113 -16.86 6.11 8.03
C PHE A 113 -15.86 7.19 7.65
N LEU A 114 -14.85 7.47 8.51
CA LEU A 114 -13.94 8.60 8.31
C LEU A 114 -12.87 8.36 7.24
N ILE A 115 -12.57 7.11 6.87
CA ILE A 115 -11.68 6.80 5.74
C ILE A 115 -12.28 7.27 4.42
N ARG A 116 -13.63 7.29 4.32
CA ARG A 116 -14.35 7.76 3.13
C ARG A 116 -14.39 9.29 2.99
N LEU A 117 -14.07 10.03 4.05
CA LEU A 117 -14.02 11.49 4.05
C LEU A 117 -12.56 11.95 4.00
N GLY A 118 -12.21 12.84 3.06
CA GLY A 118 -10.85 13.42 2.91
C GLY A 118 -10.31 14.01 4.22
N ASP A 119 -8.98 14.14 4.36
CA ASP A 119 -8.31 14.46 5.63
C ASP A 119 -8.63 15.85 6.22
N THR A 120 -9.13 16.77 5.43
CA THR A 120 -9.41 18.16 5.82
C THR A 120 -10.88 18.46 6.15
N HIS A 121 -11.75 17.44 6.20
CA HIS A 121 -13.19 17.69 6.33
C HIS A 121 -13.57 18.13 7.76
N PRO A 122 -14.28 19.27 7.95
CA PRO A 122 -14.63 19.82 9.27
C PRO A 122 -15.49 18.88 10.11
N TYR A 123 -16.21 17.94 9.49
CA TYR A 123 -17.01 16.93 10.21
C TYR A 123 -16.18 15.95 11.04
N LYS A 124 -14.87 15.78 10.78
CA LYS A 124 -14.01 14.92 11.62
C LYS A 124 -13.91 15.46 13.05
N LEU A 125 -13.75 16.77 13.20
CA LEU A 125 -13.73 17.41 14.51
C LEU A 125 -15.08 17.28 15.21
N ALA A 126 -16.18 17.49 14.49
CA ALA A 126 -17.53 17.37 15.03
C ALA A 126 -17.83 15.93 15.48
N VAL A 127 -17.44 14.91 14.71
CA VAL A 127 -17.56 13.50 15.09
C VAL A 127 -16.72 13.19 16.33
N PHE A 128 -15.47 13.67 16.37
CA PHE A 128 -14.59 13.48 17.53
C PHE A 128 -15.19 14.10 18.81
N VAL A 129 -15.64 15.35 18.74
CA VAL A 129 -16.27 16.07 19.85
C VAL A 129 -17.59 15.38 20.25
N GLY A 130 -18.41 14.98 19.28
CA GLY A 130 -19.65 14.24 19.52
C GLY A 130 -19.42 12.91 20.24
N CYS A 131 -18.44 12.11 19.81
CA CYS A 131 -18.05 10.88 20.48
C CYS A 131 -17.57 11.14 21.91
N GLY A 132 -16.80 12.21 22.12
CA GLY A 132 -16.33 12.61 23.45
C GLY A 132 -17.48 12.99 24.39
N LEU A 133 -18.46 13.75 23.91
CA LEU A 133 -19.65 14.12 24.69
C LEU A 133 -20.52 12.90 25.03
N VAL A 134 -20.76 12.01 24.07
CA VAL A 134 -21.51 10.76 24.31
C VAL A 134 -20.77 9.88 25.30
N ALA A 135 -19.45 9.74 25.17
CA ALA A 135 -18.63 8.96 26.10
C ALA A 135 -18.63 9.57 27.51
N LEU A 136 -18.59 10.89 27.65
CA LEU A 136 -18.70 11.59 28.95
C LEU A 136 -20.06 11.38 29.57
N ALA A 137 -21.16 11.48 28.81
CA ALA A 137 -22.50 11.21 29.26
C ALA A 137 -22.65 9.74 29.72
N ALA A 138 -22.12 8.78 28.93
CA ALA A 138 -22.11 7.37 29.27
C ALA A 138 -21.30 7.07 30.55
N ALA A 139 -20.12 7.69 30.71
CA ALA A 139 -19.27 7.53 31.91
C ALA A 139 -19.94 8.11 33.17
N THR A 140 -20.63 9.24 33.07
CA THR A 140 -21.37 9.85 34.19
C THR A 140 -22.61 9.04 34.54
N ALA A 141 -23.38 8.55 33.55
CA ALA A 141 -24.52 7.66 33.74
C ALA A 141 -24.09 6.32 34.38
N TRP A 142 -23.01 5.71 33.89
CA TRP A 142 -22.42 4.50 34.46
C TRP A 142 -22.08 4.67 35.95
N ARG A 143 -21.43 5.77 36.29
CA ARG A 143 -21.09 6.04 37.67
C ARG A 143 -22.35 6.19 38.57
N ALA A 144 -23.39 6.87 38.07
CA ALA A 144 -24.65 7.03 38.79
C ALA A 144 -25.38 5.68 38.98
N LEU A 145 -25.40 4.84 37.93
CA LEU A 145 -25.98 3.49 38.00
C LEU A 145 -25.21 2.56 38.94
N ARG A 146 -23.87 2.63 38.92
CA ARG A 146 -22.99 1.77 39.72
C ARG A 146 -23.23 1.92 41.24
N THR A 147 -23.72 3.07 41.69
CA THR A 147 -24.05 3.32 43.10
C THR A 147 -25.42 2.79 43.48
N ARG A 148 -26.31 2.46 42.53
CA ARG A 148 -27.72 2.08 42.77
C ARG A 148 -28.05 0.64 42.39
N VAL A 149 -27.24 -0.04 41.60
CA VAL A 149 -27.53 -1.38 41.04
C VAL A 149 -26.50 -2.40 41.50
N ALA A 150 -26.95 -3.63 41.76
CA ALA A 150 -26.07 -4.76 42.07
C ALA A 150 -25.05 -4.97 40.93
N ARG A 151 -23.76 -4.86 41.24
CA ARG A 151 -22.64 -4.75 40.29
C ARG A 151 -22.51 -5.92 39.33
N LYS A 152 -22.86 -7.15 39.74
CA LYS A 152 -22.65 -8.38 38.96
C LYS A 152 -23.50 -8.47 37.68
N PRO A 153 -24.83 -8.26 37.68
CA PRO A 153 -25.61 -8.46 36.45
C PRO A 153 -25.31 -7.43 35.34
N VAL A 154 -24.99 -6.18 35.70
CA VAL A 154 -24.68 -5.14 34.71
C VAL A 154 -23.34 -5.39 33.99
N LEU A 155 -22.32 -5.83 34.73
CA LEU A 155 -21.04 -6.22 34.18
C LEU A 155 -21.16 -7.45 33.25
N ILE A 156 -21.95 -8.45 33.70
CA ILE A 156 -22.22 -9.66 32.91
C ILE A 156 -22.97 -9.28 31.61
N SER A 157 -23.99 -8.42 31.70
CA SER A 157 -24.77 -7.98 30.53
C SER A 157 -23.92 -7.15 29.56
N ALA A 158 -23.05 -6.26 30.04
CA ALA A 158 -22.14 -5.49 29.21
C ALA A 158 -21.10 -6.38 28.52
N ALA A 159 -20.53 -7.34 29.25
CA ALA A 159 -19.61 -8.34 28.70
C ALA A 159 -20.29 -9.23 27.63
N ALA A 160 -21.52 -9.70 27.93
CA ALA A 160 -22.30 -10.51 27.00
C ALA A 160 -22.67 -9.73 25.72
N ALA A 161 -23.10 -8.46 25.85
CA ALA A 161 -23.38 -7.60 24.71
C ALA A 161 -22.12 -7.36 23.87
N TYR A 162 -20.98 -7.15 24.52
CA TYR A 162 -19.71 -6.98 23.88
C TYR A 162 -19.28 -8.24 23.10
N VAL A 163 -19.36 -9.43 23.74
CA VAL A 163 -19.09 -10.72 23.10
C VAL A 163 -20.03 -10.95 21.90
N ALA A 164 -21.33 -10.62 22.05
CA ALA A 164 -22.29 -10.74 20.97
C ALA A 164 -21.98 -9.80 19.80
N VAL A 165 -21.65 -8.53 20.05
CA VAL A 165 -21.24 -7.58 19.00
C VAL A 165 -19.94 -8.03 18.34
N SER A 166 -18.96 -8.49 19.12
CA SER A 166 -17.71 -9.01 18.59
C SER A 166 -17.96 -10.26 17.73
N ALA A 167 -18.82 -11.19 18.18
CA ALA A 167 -19.21 -12.36 17.40
C ALA A 167 -19.88 -11.95 16.07
N VAL A 168 -20.79 -10.96 16.09
CA VAL A 168 -21.41 -10.42 14.88
C VAL A 168 -20.37 -9.83 13.91
N VAL A 169 -19.43 -9.05 14.43
CA VAL A 169 -18.42 -8.37 13.61
C VAL A 169 -17.39 -9.35 13.01
N TYR A 170 -17.06 -10.42 13.75
CA TYR A 170 -15.98 -11.33 13.36
C TYR A 170 -16.45 -12.68 12.84
N VAL A 171 -17.56 -13.22 13.36
CA VAL A 171 -18.06 -14.54 12.94
C VAL A 171 -18.93 -14.43 11.68
N LEU A 172 -19.75 -13.38 11.53
CA LEU A 172 -20.58 -13.21 10.34
C LEU A 172 -19.79 -13.10 9.04
N PRO A 173 -18.66 -12.35 8.94
CA PRO A 173 -17.84 -12.33 7.76
C PRO A 173 -17.28 -13.73 7.40
N GLU A 174 -16.87 -14.50 8.42
CA GLU A 174 -16.37 -15.87 8.21
C GLU A 174 -17.46 -16.81 7.73
N LEU A 175 -18.68 -16.71 8.30
CA LEU A 175 -19.84 -17.49 7.84
C LEU A 175 -20.27 -17.12 6.42
N LYS A 176 -20.27 -15.82 6.10
CA LYS A 176 -20.52 -15.35 4.72
C LYS A 176 -19.48 -15.90 3.77
N TRP A 177 -18.19 -15.88 4.16
CA TRP A 177 -17.12 -16.44 3.36
C TRP A 177 -17.30 -17.94 3.15
N ALA A 178 -17.61 -18.70 4.19
CA ALA A 178 -17.86 -20.14 4.11
C ALA A 178 -19.02 -20.50 3.17
N ALA A 179 -20.00 -19.60 3.03
CA ALA A 179 -21.15 -19.77 2.14
C ALA A 179 -20.86 -19.52 0.66
N HIS A 180 -19.69 -18.94 0.29
CA HIS A 180 -19.33 -18.76 -1.10
C HIS A 180 -19.08 -20.12 -1.79
N PRO A 181 -19.46 -20.27 -3.07
CA PRO A 181 -19.14 -21.48 -3.83
C PRO A 181 -17.63 -21.72 -3.82
N LYS A 182 -17.20 -22.98 -3.90
CA LYS A 182 -15.78 -23.31 -4.03
C LYS A 182 -15.40 -23.21 -5.51
N ALA A 183 -14.42 -22.41 -5.82
CA ALA A 183 -13.85 -22.35 -7.15
C ALA A 183 -13.04 -23.63 -7.45
N HIS A 184 -12.94 -23.94 -8.73
CA HIS A 184 -11.97 -24.87 -9.29
C HIS A 184 -11.10 -24.07 -10.26
N GLY A 185 -9.78 -24.08 -10.05
CA GLY A 185 -8.85 -23.31 -10.89
C GLY A 185 -7.43 -23.35 -10.31
N PRO A 186 -6.47 -22.75 -11.01
CA PRO A 186 -5.09 -22.68 -10.56
C PRO A 186 -4.94 -21.82 -9.31
N ASP A 187 -3.99 -22.14 -8.44
CA ASP A 187 -3.46 -21.14 -7.51
C ASP A 187 -2.84 -20.00 -8.31
N VAL A 188 -2.99 -18.77 -7.83
CA VAL A 188 -2.43 -17.56 -8.43
C VAL A 188 -1.51 -16.87 -7.44
N ILE A 189 -0.23 -16.77 -7.78
CA ILE A 189 0.77 -16.07 -6.99
C ILE A 189 1.19 -14.82 -7.75
N PHE A 190 0.85 -13.65 -7.23
CA PHE A 190 1.16 -12.37 -7.82
C PHE A 190 2.23 -11.66 -6.99
N ILE A 191 3.47 -11.64 -7.49
CA ILE A 191 4.63 -10.99 -6.87
C ILE A 191 4.82 -9.62 -7.51
N SER A 192 4.74 -8.58 -6.71
CA SER A 192 5.01 -7.20 -7.10
C SER A 192 6.31 -6.70 -6.48
N LEU A 193 7.17 -6.09 -7.30
CA LEU A 193 8.48 -5.54 -6.93
C LEU A 193 8.40 -4.02 -7.05
N ASP A 194 8.50 -3.31 -5.93
CA ASP A 194 8.40 -1.84 -5.91
C ASP A 194 9.66 -1.21 -6.52
N THR A 195 9.47 -0.23 -7.38
CA THR A 195 10.50 0.59 -8.04
C THR A 195 11.54 -0.18 -8.88
N VAL A 196 11.36 -1.49 -9.16
CA VAL A 196 12.37 -2.27 -9.89
C VAL A 196 12.32 -1.95 -11.38
N ARG A 197 13.41 -1.34 -11.88
CA ARG A 197 13.63 -1.06 -13.31
C ARG A 197 13.85 -2.35 -14.08
N ALA A 198 13.23 -2.44 -15.25
CA ALA A 198 13.46 -3.58 -16.14
C ALA A 198 14.94 -3.69 -16.56
N ASP A 199 15.59 -2.56 -16.89
CA ASP A 199 16.97 -2.50 -17.36
C ASP A 199 18.03 -2.72 -16.24
N HIS A 200 17.62 -2.98 -14.99
CA HIS A 200 18.49 -3.43 -13.90
C HIS A 200 18.36 -4.95 -13.61
N LEU A 201 17.70 -5.71 -14.48
CA LEU A 201 17.58 -7.16 -14.37
C LEU A 201 18.33 -7.87 -15.51
N GLY A 202 19.05 -8.95 -15.19
CA GLY A 202 19.88 -9.69 -16.14
C GLY A 202 19.08 -10.25 -17.34
N CYS A 203 17.85 -10.73 -17.14
CA CYS A 203 16.97 -11.20 -18.21
C CYS A 203 16.55 -10.09 -19.19
N TYR A 204 16.66 -8.82 -18.82
CA TYR A 204 16.46 -7.65 -19.69
C TYR A 204 17.76 -7.12 -20.30
N GLY A 205 18.92 -7.73 -20.00
CA GLY A 205 20.21 -7.38 -20.58
C GLY A 205 21.11 -6.54 -19.68
N TYR A 206 20.80 -6.44 -18.37
CA TYR A 206 21.69 -5.82 -17.40
C TYR A 206 22.97 -6.64 -17.24
N ASP A 207 24.11 -5.99 -17.22
CA ASP A 207 25.43 -6.62 -17.16
C ASP A 207 25.86 -7.02 -15.74
N ARG A 208 25.18 -6.50 -14.72
CA ARG A 208 25.41 -6.84 -13.31
C ARG A 208 24.47 -7.96 -12.86
N ASP A 209 25.00 -8.91 -12.10
CA ASP A 209 24.23 -10.07 -11.63
C ASP A 209 23.42 -9.71 -10.36
N ALA A 210 22.47 -8.76 -10.52
CA ALA A 210 21.63 -8.27 -9.44
C ALA A 210 20.32 -9.08 -9.27
N SER A 211 19.96 -9.95 -10.24
CA SER A 211 18.66 -10.63 -10.27
C SER A 211 18.70 -12.11 -10.67
N PRO A 212 19.62 -12.94 -10.13
CA PRO A 212 19.82 -14.31 -10.61
C PRO A 212 18.58 -15.20 -10.49
N ASN A 213 17.70 -14.98 -9.51
CA ASN A 213 16.48 -15.75 -9.32
C ASN A 213 15.36 -15.33 -10.28
N ALA A 214 15.18 -14.02 -10.52
CA ALA A 214 14.26 -13.50 -11.54
C ALA A 214 14.70 -13.94 -12.94
N ASP A 215 16.01 -13.94 -13.23
CA ASP A 215 16.57 -14.41 -14.49
C ASP A 215 16.35 -15.92 -14.70
N ALA A 216 16.47 -16.69 -13.63
CA ALA A 216 16.13 -18.11 -13.66
C ALA A 216 14.63 -18.33 -13.89
N PHE A 217 13.78 -17.53 -13.25
CA PHE A 217 12.33 -17.60 -13.42
C PHE A 217 11.88 -17.19 -14.82
N ALA A 218 12.56 -16.22 -15.45
CA ALA A 218 12.27 -15.78 -16.83
C ALA A 218 12.37 -16.95 -17.84
N ARG A 219 13.20 -17.97 -17.59
CA ARG A 219 13.32 -19.15 -18.46
C ARG A 219 12.09 -20.06 -18.43
N GLU A 220 11.31 -20.04 -17.38
CA GLU A 220 10.05 -20.82 -17.23
C GLU A 220 8.79 -19.99 -17.43
N ALA A 221 8.93 -18.67 -17.62
CA ALA A 221 7.84 -17.73 -17.78
C ALA A 221 7.69 -17.25 -19.22
N VAL A 222 6.56 -16.63 -19.55
CA VAL A 222 6.44 -15.72 -20.68
C VAL A 222 7.09 -14.40 -20.26
N PHE A 223 8.11 -13.99 -21.01
CA PHE A 223 8.88 -12.78 -20.79
C PHE A 223 8.39 -11.66 -21.69
N TYR A 224 8.01 -10.51 -21.11
CA TYR A 224 7.53 -9.34 -21.86
C TYR A 224 8.63 -8.28 -21.93
N ALA A 225 9.23 -8.09 -23.11
CA ALA A 225 10.35 -7.17 -23.30
C ALA A 225 9.93 -5.68 -23.18
N ASN A 226 8.67 -5.39 -23.51
CA ASN A 226 8.11 -4.05 -23.55
C ASN A 226 6.82 -3.98 -22.72
N ALA A 227 6.95 -4.10 -21.40
CA ALA A 227 5.87 -3.84 -20.47
C ALA A 227 6.04 -2.45 -19.84
N ILE A 228 4.93 -1.71 -19.72
CA ILE A 228 4.94 -0.42 -19.03
C ILE A 228 3.87 -0.37 -17.92
N CYS A 229 4.16 0.42 -16.89
CA CYS A 229 3.15 0.84 -15.92
C CYS A 229 2.40 2.06 -16.45
N VAL A 230 1.16 2.25 -16.03
CA VAL A 230 0.32 3.37 -16.47
C VAL A 230 0.55 4.65 -15.67
N GLN A 231 1.16 4.54 -14.48
CA GLN A 231 1.62 5.67 -13.67
C GLN A 231 2.77 5.21 -12.77
N PRO A 232 3.94 5.89 -12.78
CA PRO A 232 5.09 5.48 -11.99
C PRO A 232 4.96 5.92 -10.52
N THR A 233 3.98 5.37 -9.81
CA THR A 233 3.72 5.64 -8.40
C THR A 233 2.99 4.43 -7.80
N THR A 234 3.42 3.96 -6.64
CA THR A 234 3.05 2.68 -6.04
C THR A 234 1.53 2.44 -5.98
N ASN A 235 0.76 3.27 -5.24
CA ASN A 235 -0.67 3.02 -5.07
C ASN A 235 -1.46 3.13 -6.39
N PRO A 236 -1.30 4.18 -7.23
CA PRO A 236 -1.97 4.26 -8.53
C PRO A 236 -1.67 3.06 -9.44
N SER A 237 -0.40 2.65 -9.54
CA SER A 237 -0.01 1.51 -10.37
C SER A 237 -0.66 0.21 -9.89
N HIS A 238 -0.64 -0.05 -8.57
CA HIS A 238 -1.27 -1.25 -8.02
C HIS A 238 -2.79 -1.26 -8.17
N VAL A 239 -3.45 -0.10 -7.99
CA VAL A 239 -4.89 0.01 -8.27
C VAL A 239 -5.17 -0.31 -9.73
N SER A 240 -4.37 0.21 -10.67
CA SER A 240 -4.51 -0.11 -12.10
C SER A 240 -4.28 -1.60 -12.37
N MET A 241 -3.22 -2.21 -11.80
CA MET A 241 -2.95 -3.65 -11.96
C MET A 241 -4.09 -4.54 -11.41
N LEU A 242 -4.76 -4.09 -10.33
CA LEU A 242 -5.81 -4.86 -9.66
C LEU A 242 -7.24 -4.52 -10.12
N THR A 243 -7.43 -3.51 -10.97
CA THR A 243 -8.73 -3.13 -11.52
C THR A 243 -8.79 -3.20 -13.03
N GLY A 244 -7.63 -3.11 -13.71
CA GLY A 244 -7.54 -2.99 -15.16
C GLY A 244 -7.94 -1.62 -15.68
N LEU A 245 -8.09 -0.62 -14.81
CA LEU A 245 -8.48 0.76 -15.13
C LEU A 245 -7.28 1.70 -15.13
N TYR A 246 -7.38 2.77 -15.90
CA TYR A 246 -6.41 3.86 -15.83
C TYR A 246 -6.63 4.75 -14.60
N PRO A 247 -5.62 5.51 -14.13
CA PRO A 247 -5.72 6.38 -12.97
C PRO A 247 -6.87 7.41 -13.05
N ALA A 248 -7.19 7.91 -14.22
CA ALA A 248 -8.32 8.81 -14.43
C ALA A 248 -9.67 8.13 -14.18
N GLU A 249 -9.81 6.83 -14.49
CA GLU A 249 -11.04 6.06 -14.33
C GLU A 249 -11.26 5.62 -12.87
N HIS A 250 -10.21 5.17 -12.17
CA HIS A 250 -10.34 4.74 -10.77
C HIS A 250 -10.09 5.86 -9.75
N GLY A 251 -9.65 7.05 -10.19
CA GLY A 251 -9.50 8.24 -9.36
C GLY A 251 -8.31 8.26 -8.40
N VAL A 252 -7.44 7.24 -8.43
CA VAL A 252 -6.25 7.17 -7.58
C VAL A 252 -5.04 7.65 -8.38
N VAL A 253 -4.57 8.84 -8.07
CA VAL A 253 -3.47 9.51 -8.80
C VAL A 253 -2.26 9.82 -7.91
N SER A 254 -2.27 9.36 -6.65
CA SER A 254 -1.19 9.54 -5.67
C SER A 254 -1.25 8.46 -4.58
N ASN A 255 -0.12 8.20 -3.92
CA ASN A 255 0.01 7.20 -2.84
C ASN A 255 -0.91 7.43 -1.63
N PHE A 256 -1.41 8.65 -1.42
CA PHE A 256 -2.25 9.00 -0.27
C PHE A 256 -3.73 9.20 -0.63
N ILE A 257 -4.11 8.82 -1.84
CA ILE A 257 -5.51 8.82 -2.28
C ILE A 257 -6.02 7.39 -2.21
N PRO A 258 -6.92 7.07 -1.26
CA PRO A 258 -7.52 5.74 -1.20
C PRO A 258 -8.44 5.51 -2.38
N MET A 259 -8.46 4.28 -2.89
CA MET A 259 -9.41 3.88 -3.93
C MET A 259 -10.86 4.06 -3.43
N ARG A 260 -11.65 4.79 -4.19
CA ARG A 260 -13.08 5.08 -3.91
C ARG A 260 -13.99 4.63 -5.04
N SER A 261 -13.42 4.15 -6.15
CA SER A 261 -14.18 3.60 -7.25
C SER A 261 -15.01 2.40 -6.79
N ASP A 262 -16.22 2.27 -7.30
CA ASP A 262 -17.09 1.10 -7.14
C ASP A 262 -16.76 -0.02 -8.14
N ALA A 263 -15.74 0.18 -8.98
CA ALA A 263 -15.23 -0.85 -9.86
C ALA A 263 -14.60 -1.99 -9.04
N PRO A 264 -15.00 -3.24 -9.29
CA PRO A 264 -14.47 -4.36 -8.51
C PRO A 264 -12.99 -4.59 -8.81
N THR A 265 -12.23 -4.85 -7.74
CA THR A 265 -10.82 -5.24 -7.83
C THR A 265 -10.69 -6.74 -8.13
N LEU A 266 -9.54 -7.16 -8.65
CA LEU A 266 -9.23 -8.59 -8.88
C LEU A 266 -9.49 -9.47 -7.64
N PRO A 267 -9.04 -9.13 -6.42
CA PRO A 267 -9.35 -9.93 -5.25
C PRO A 267 -10.86 -10.01 -4.94
N GLN A 268 -11.65 -8.96 -5.22
CA GLN A 268 -13.10 -9.01 -5.06
C GLN A 268 -13.76 -9.96 -6.08
N LEU A 269 -13.32 -9.93 -7.34
CA LEU A 269 -13.81 -10.81 -8.40
C LEU A 269 -13.45 -12.28 -8.10
N LEU A 270 -12.21 -12.55 -7.69
CA LEU A 270 -11.77 -13.89 -7.34
C LEU A 270 -12.45 -14.42 -6.06
N ALA A 271 -12.63 -13.56 -5.04
CA ALA A 271 -13.36 -13.92 -3.84
C ALA A 271 -14.82 -14.30 -4.15
N ALA A 272 -15.50 -13.51 -5.00
CA ALA A 272 -16.86 -13.83 -5.47
C ALA A 272 -16.91 -15.14 -6.27
N HIS A 273 -15.83 -15.48 -6.99
CA HIS A 273 -15.68 -16.75 -7.70
C HIS A 273 -15.35 -17.94 -6.76
N GLY A 274 -15.00 -17.66 -5.50
CA GLY A 274 -14.75 -18.70 -4.50
C GLY A 274 -13.28 -19.01 -4.20
N TYR A 275 -12.37 -18.15 -4.65
CA TYR A 275 -10.96 -18.22 -4.28
C TYR A 275 -10.73 -17.80 -2.82
N GLU A 276 -9.79 -18.43 -2.14
CA GLU A 276 -9.18 -17.83 -0.95
C GLU A 276 -8.24 -16.72 -1.40
N THR A 277 -8.35 -15.53 -0.80
CA THR A 277 -7.63 -14.34 -1.23
C THR A 277 -6.77 -13.80 -0.10
N ALA A 278 -5.49 -13.62 -0.36
CA ALA A 278 -4.53 -13.14 0.63
C ALA A 278 -3.57 -12.11 0.04
N ALA A 279 -3.14 -11.14 0.86
CA ALA A 279 -2.10 -10.19 0.52
C ALA A 279 -1.07 -10.10 1.64
N VAL A 280 0.20 -9.91 1.25
CA VAL A 280 1.31 -9.54 2.13
C VAL A 280 2.00 -8.34 1.51
N THR A 281 2.04 -7.19 2.21
CA THR A 281 2.64 -5.98 1.68
C THR A 281 3.90 -5.57 2.45
N GLY A 282 4.91 -5.11 1.72
CA GLY A 282 6.20 -4.68 2.25
C GLY A 282 6.29 -3.18 2.54
N GLY A 283 5.42 -2.35 1.95
CA GLY A 283 5.51 -0.89 2.01
C GLY A 283 4.24 -0.19 2.46
N PHE A 284 4.41 0.97 3.11
CA PHE A 284 3.30 1.77 3.65
C PHE A 284 2.31 2.30 2.58
N PRO A 285 2.66 2.54 1.29
CA PRO A 285 1.68 3.02 0.32
C PRO A 285 0.52 2.05 0.12
N LEU A 286 0.75 0.74 0.36
CA LEU A 286 -0.26 -0.31 0.28
C LEU A 286 -0.85 -0.69 1.65
N ASP A 287 -0.63 0.11 2.72
CA ASP A 287 -1.42 -0.03 3.95
C ASP A 287 -2.91 0.11 3.59
N ARG A 288 -3.75 -0.84 4.04
CA ARG A 288 -5.18 -0.88 3.69
C ARG A 288 -5.93 0.40 4.01
N ARG A 289 -5.45 1.20 4.98
CA ARG A 289 -6.07 2.47 5.37
C ARG A 289 -5.72 3.61 4.42
N LEU A 290 -4.57 3.51 3.76
CA LEU A 290 -4.08 4.52 2.81
C LEU A 290 -4.54 4.21 1.39
N SER A 291 -4.43 2.95 0.97
CA SER A 291 -4.75 2.52 -0.39
C SER A 291 -6.22 2.15 -0.59
N ASN A 292 -6.89 1.65 0.47
CA ASN A 292 -8.21 0.99 0.40
C ASN A 292 -8.23 -0.25 -0.51
N LEU A 293 -7.11 -0.93 -0.69
CA LEU A 293 -7.01 -2.18 -1.47
C LEU A 293 -7.36 -3.43 -0.66
N GLY A 294 -7.65 -3.30 0.65
CA GLY A 294 -8.05 -4.42 1.50
C GLY A 294 -9.34 -5.16 1.11
N PRO A 295 -10.41 -4.49 0.61
CA PRO A 295 -11.63 -5.16 0.21
C PRO A 295 -11.40 -6.26 -0.85
N GLY A 296 -12.02 -7.44 -0.62
CA GLY A 296 -11.84 -8.61 -1.47
C GLY A 296 -10.73 -9.55 -1.01
N PHE A 297 -9.80 -9.10 -0.19
CA PHE A 297 -8.85 -9.98 0.48
C PHE A 297 -9.43 -10.50 1.81
N ARG A 298 -9.45 -11.82 1.99
CA ARG A 298 -9.76 -12.46 3.27
C ARG A 298 -8.66 -12.17 4.30
N TYR A 299 -7.40 -12.20 3.85
CA TYR A 299 -6.23 -11.88 4.65
C TYR A 299 -5.45 -10.76 3.99
N TYR A 300 -5.20 -9.68 4.73
CA TYR A 300 -4.40 -8.56 4.25
C TYR A 300 -3.36 -8.22 5.31
N ASP A 301 -2.15 -8.73 5.13
CA ASP A 301 -1.02 -8.53 6.04
C ASP A 301 -0.18 -7.32 5.61
N ASP A 302 -0.50 -6.16 6.17
CA ASP A 302 0.19 -4.88 5.98
C ASP A 302 0.97 -4.47 7.24
N TYR A 303 1.43 -5.45 8.02
CA TYR A 303 2.22 -5.22 9.23
C TYR A 303 3.69 -5.00 8.89
N ILE A 304 4.07 -3.73 8.74
CA ILE A 304 5.41 -3.30 8.31
C ILE A 304 6.48 -3.69 9.33
N ASN A 305 6.18 -3.59 10.63
CA ASN A 305 7.09 -3.97 11.70
C ASN A 305 6.34 -4.62 12.86
N ARG A 306 7.09 -5.15 13.85
CA ARG A 306 6.50 -5.79 15.04
C ARG A 306 5.57 -4.88 15.85
N TRP A 307 5.75 -3.56 15.79
CA TRP A 307 4.90 -2.59 16.47
C TRP A 307 3.56 -2.39 15.74
N SER A 308 3.52 -2.61 14.45
CA SER A 308 2.29 -2.49 13.65
C SER A 308 1.20 -3.48 14.09
N TYR A 309 1.55 -4.59 14.75
CA TYR A 309 0.56 -5.48 15.37
C TYR A 309 -0.29 -4.76 16.43
N PHE A 310 0.27 -3.75 17.08
CA PHE A 310 -0.39 -2.97 18.12
C PHE A 310 -1.07 -1.71 17.59
N ARG A 311 -1.10 -1.47 16.28
CA ARG A 311 -1.60 -0.21 15.67
C ARG A 311 -3.07 0.12 15.97
N HIS A 312 -3.83 -0.82 16.49
CA HIS A 312 -5.20 -0.63 16.94
C HIS A 312 -5.31 -0.33 18.44
N THR A 313 -4.19 -0.33 19.15
CA THR A 313 -4.18 -0.05 20.60
C THR A 313 -3.97 1.43 20.88
N LEU A 314 -4.49 1.89 22.01
CA LEU A 314 -4.27 3.26 22.48
C LEU A 314 -2.79 3.54 22.70
N VAL A 315 -2.04 2.56 23.21
CA VAL A 315 -0.60 2.67 23.51
C VAL A 315 0.20 2.90 22.24
N TYR A 316 -0.09 2.18 21.16
CA TYR A 316 0.57 2.40 19.87
C TYR A 316 0.28 3.80 19.32
N GLY A 317 -0.99 4.25 19.40
CA GLY A 317 -1.38 5.59 18.97
C GLY A 317 -0.62 6.69 19.70
N LEU A 318 -0.46 6.57 21.02
CA LEU A 318 0.33 7.49 21.84
C LEU A 318 1.82 7.40 21.53
N ALA A 319 2.38 6.20 21.38
CA ALA A 319 3.79 6.00 21.06
C ALA A 319 4.16 6.60 19.70
N VAL A 320 3.34 6.40 18.67
CA VAL A 320 3.54 7.00 17.33
C VAL A 320 3.36 8.52 17.35
N ALA A 321 2.48 9.06 18.19
CA ALA A 321 2.34 10.50 18.37
C ALA A 321 3.61 11.13 18.98
N ILE A 322 4.32 10.39 19.85
CA ILE A 322 5.59 10.81 20.46
C ILE A 322 6.75 10.60 19.48
N ASP A 323 6.84 9.45 18.83
CA ASP A 323 7.88 9.13 17.85
C ASP A 323 7.28 8.51 16.57
N LYS A 324 7.19 9.32 15.52
CA LYS A 324 6.67 8.90 14.20
C LYS A 324 7.51 7.77 13.55
N LYS A 325 8.77 7.57 13.95
CA LYS A 325 9.63 6.48 13.46
C LYS A 325 9.09 5.10 13.83
N LEU A 326 8.29 5.00 14.89
CA LEU A 326 7.63 3.75 15.28
C LEU A 326 6.60 3.27 14.26
N TYR A 327 6.09 4.15 13.40
CA TYR A 327 5.19 3.77 12.31
C TYR A 327 5.87 2.81 11.33
N GLY A 328 7.16 3.01 11.06
CA GLY A 328 7.92 2.26 10.06
C GLY A 328 7.49 2.61 8.63
N THR A 329 8.35 2.38 7.66
CA THR A 329 8.07 2.67 6.24
C THR A 329 8.09 1.42 5.38
N LEU A 330 8.87 0.41 5.76
CA LEU A 330 9.01 -0.82 5.00
C LEU A 330 9.15 -2.05 5.92
N ARG A 331 8.77 -3.20 5.39
CA ARG A 331 8.97 -4.54 5.93
C ARG A 331 10.05 -5.23 5.10
N PRO A 332 11.15 -5.74 5.68
CA PRO A 332 12.23 -6.36 4.93
C PRO A 332 11.77 -7.57 4.11
N ALA A 333 12.33 -7.76 2.92
CA ALA A 333 11.95 -8.78 1.95
C ALA A 333 11.91 -10.22 2.54
N PRO A 334 12.87 -10.68 3.37
CA PRO A 334 12.76 -12.00 4.00
C PRO A 334 11.56 -12.13 4.95
N ALA A 335 11.12 -11.03 5.59
CA ALA A 335 9.94 -11.04 6.45
C ALA A 335 8.64 -11.07 5.63
N VAL A 336 8.62 -10.45 4.44
CA VAL A 336 7.53 -10.57 3.47
C VAL A 336 7.44 -12.01 2.98
N THR A 337 8.55 -12.61 2.55
CA THR A 337 8.62 -14.03 2.14
C THR A 337 8.14 -14.95 3.24
N THR A 338 8.61 -14.79 4.48
CA THR A 338 8.16 -15.63 5.62
C THR A 338 6.64 -15.59 5.78
N ALA A 339 6.04 -14.41 5.72
CA ALA A 339 4.58 -14.28 5.85
C ALA A 339 3.82 -14.89 4.66
N ALA A 340 4.35 -14.75 3.44
CA ALA A 340 3.79 -15.40 2.25
C ALA A 340 3.84 -16.92 2.36
N LEU A 341 4.96 -17.47 2.85
CA LEU A 341 5.12 -18.91 3.10
C LEU A 341 4.16 -19.40 4.19
N ASP A 342 3.98 -18.67 5.28
CA ASP A 342 3.00 -18.98 6.33
C ASP A 342 1.57 -19.09 5.75
N ILE A 343 1.22 -18.30 4.74
CA ILE A 343 -0.08 -18.37 4.06
C ILE A 343 -0.11 -19.59 3.12
N LEU A 344 0.94 -19.82 2.35
CA LEU A 344 1.04 -20.95 1.43
C LEU A 344 0.92 -22.29 2.13
N ASP A 345 1.47 -22.45 3.33
CA ASP A 345 1.51 -23.70 4.07
C ASP A 345 0.22 -24.03 4.84
N ARG A 346 -0.77 -23.14 4.82
CA ARG A 346 -2.09 -23.44 5.41
C ARG A 346 -2.83 -24.48 4.59
N ARG A 347 -3.56 -25.37 5.29
CA ARG A 347 -4.52 -26.26 4.64
C ARG A 347 -5.70 -25.44 4.13
N ARG A 348 -6.07 -25.63 2.88
CA ARG A 348 -7.23 -24.99 2.26
C ARG A 348 -7.92 -25.97 1.31
N ASP A 349 -9.18 -25.74 1.09
CA ASP A 349 -10.04 -26.53 0.20
C ASP A 349 -10.48 -25.74 -1.04
N ARG A 350 -9.83 -24.60 -1.28
CA ARG A 350 -10.09 -23.65 -2.36
C ARG A 350 -8.78 -23.21 -3.00
N PRO A 351 -8.78 -22.84 -4.29
CA PRO A 351 -7.59 -22.24 -4.89
C PRO A 351 -7.27 -20.89 -4.23
N LEU A 352 -5.99 -20.54 -4.21
CA LEU A 352 -5.47 -19.34 -3.58
C LEU A 352 -5.15 -18.25 -4.61
N PHE A 353 -5.56 -17.02 -4.32
CA PHE A 353 -4.95 -15.82 -4.87
C PHE A 353 -4.08 -15.18 -3.78
N LEU A 354 -2.77 -15.20 -3.97
CA LEU A 354 -1.80 -14.59 -3.06
C LEU A 354 -1.08 -13.43 -3.75
N PHE A 355 -1.31 -12.22 -3.25
CA PHE A 355 -0.59 -11.02 -3.65
C PHE A 355 0.56 -10.78 -2.67
N VAL A 356 1.79 -10.65 -3.18
CA VAL A 356 3.00 -10.44 -2.38
C VAL A 356 3.75 -9.22 -2.92
N HIS A 357 3.88 -8.18 -2.10
CA HIS A 357 4.53 -6.95 -2.49
C HIS A 357 5.83 -6.75 -1.71
N TYR A 358 6.94 -6.63 -2.42
CA TYR A 358 8.27 -6.31 -1.89
C TYR A 358 8.58 -4.84 -2.12
N PHE A 359 9.08 -4.15 -1.10
CA PHE A 359 9.25 -2.70 -1.09
C PHE A 359 10.71 -2.27 -0.91
N ASP A 360 11.63 -3.21 -0.67
CA ASP A 360 13.02 -2.89 -0.32
C ASP A 360 13.76 -2.06 -1.38
N PRO A 361 13.57 -2.26 -2.71
CA PRO A 361 14.27 -1.46 -3.74
C PRO A 361 13.85 0.03 -3.76
N HIS A 362 12.85 0.43 -2.99
CA HIS A 362 12.41 1.81 -2.86
C HIS A 362 13.35 2.64 -1.98
N HIS A 363 13.69 3.85 -2.42
CA HIS A 363 14.45 4.80 -1.60
C HIS A 363 13.83 5.02 -0.20
N PRO A 364 14.63 5.16 0.87
CA PRO A 364 16.10 5.24 0.95
C PRO A 364 16.77 3.86 0.86
N TYR A 365 17.81 3.76 0.01
CA TYR A 365 18.51 2.51 -0.23
C TYR A 365 19.41 2.15 0.96
N ARG A 366 19.45 0.87 1.30
CA ARG A 366 20.22 0.29 2.39
C ARG A 366 21.36 -0.54 1.83
N TYR A 367 22.38 -0.73 2.63
CA TYR A 367 23.46 -1.63 2.33
C TYR A 367 23.14 -3.04 2.87
N HIS A 368 23.21 -4.06 2.00
CA HIS A 368 22.95 -5.46 2.30
C HIS A 368 24.17 -6.36 2.09
N GLY A 369 25.35 -5.77 1.83
CA GLY A 369 26.62 -6.49 1.73
C GLY A 369 27.06 -6.84 0.32
N ALA A 370 26.43 -6.30 -0.72
CA ALA A 370 26.79 -6.59 -2.11
C ALA A 370 27.01 -5.32 -2.98
N ALA A 371 26.84 -4.11 -2.45
CA ALA A 371 26.96 -2.87 -3.21
C ALA A 371 28.33 -2.69 -3.88
N GLU A 372 29.42 -3.15 -3.26
CA GLU A 372 30.77 -3.10 -3.82
C GLU A 372 30.87 -3.92 -5.13
N ARG A 373 30.19 -5.07 -5.17
CA ARG A 373 30.11 -5.93 -6.37
C ARG A 373 29.48 -5.21 -7.54
N PHE A 374 28.51 -4.33 -7.27
CA PHE A 374 27.76 -3.61 -8.30
C PHE A 374 28.37 -2.27 -8.67
N TYR A 375 29.33 -1.74 -7.90
CA TYR A 375 29.94 -0.45 -8.19
C TYR A 375 30.86 -0.46 -9.41
N GLY A 376 31.47 -1.59 -9.75
CA GLY A 376 32.34 -1.75 -10.94
C GLY A 376 33.67 -1.06 -10.79
N GLY A 377 34.59 -1.63 -10.04
CA GLY A 377 35.95 -1.11 -9.80
C GLY A 377 36.30 -0.97 -8.32
N ALA A 378 37.43 -0.32 -7.99
CA ALA A 378 37.76 0.01 -6.61
C ALA A 378 36.71 1.02 -6.11
N ALA A 379 35.84 0.59 -5.20
CA ALA A 379 34.79 1.43 -4.65
C ALA A 379 35.46 2.65 -3.95
N PRO A 380 35.13 3.89 -4.34
CA PRO A 380 35.70 5.07 -3.69
C PRO A 380 35.09 5.30 -2.30
N VAL A 381 34.17 4.42 -1.90
CA VAL A 381 33.35 4.55 -0.70
C VAL A 381 33.24 3.16 -0.06
N ASP A 382 33.53 3.09 1.22
CA ASP A 382 33.06 2.02 2.07
C ASP A 382 31.54 2.19 2.23
N PHE A 383 30.75 1.26 1.72
CA PHE A 383 29.28 1.35 1.76
C PHE A 383 28.74 1.10 3.17
N GLU A 384 29.41 0.25 3.95
CA GLU A 384 28.96 -0.07 5.30
C GLU A 384 28.95 1.18 6.20
N GLY A 385 27.78 1.52 6.73
CA GLY A 385 27.57 2.69 7.58
C GLY A 385 27.54 4.05 6.84
N ARG A 386 27.72 4.09 5.53
CA ARG A 386 27.64 5.33 4.73
C ARG A 386 26.39 5.47 3.88
N GLU A 387 25.54 4.46 3.85
CA GLU A 387 24.28 4.49 3.10
C GLU A 387 23.43 5.72 3.46
N LEU A 388 23.41 6.12 4.72
CA LEU A 388 22.68 7.31 5.17
C LEU A 388 23.27 8.62 4.58
N GLU A 389 24.61 8.72 4.50
CA GLU A 389 25.29 9.87 3.88
C GLU A 389 24.99 9.92 2.38
N LEU A 390 25.10 8.80 1.67
CA LEU A 390 24.81 8.69 0.24
C LEU A 390 23.37 9.06 -0.06
N ASN A 391 22.41 8.53 0.71
CA ASN A 391 21.00 8.89 0.58
C ASN A 391 20.74 10.38 0.84
N ARG A 392 21.42 11.00 1.83
CA ARG A 392 21.31 12.44 2.08
C ARG A 392 21.91 13.27 0.94
N ARG A 393 23.03 12.86 0.36
CA ARG A 393 23.63 13.52 -0.82
C ARG A 393 22.71 13.39 -2.02
N TRP A 394 22.16 12.19 -2.25
CA TRP A 394 21.18 11.94 -3.29
C TRP A 394 19.94 12.83 -3.11
N HIS A 395 19.40 12.92 -1.90
CA HIS A 395 18.25 13.78 -1.63
C HIS A 395 18.52 15.27 -1.93
N LYS A 396 19.74 15.75 -1.67
CA LYS A 396 20.15 17.14 -1.93
C LYS A 396 20.57 17.41 -3.38
N TYR A 397 20.83 16.38 -4.17
CA TYR A 397 21.22 16.54 -5.57
C TYR A 397 20.13 17.24 -6.37
N GLY A 398 20.50 18.36 -7.05
CA GLY A 398 19.57 19.16 -7.86
C GLY A 398 19.28 18.52 -9.21
N ALA A 399 18.03 18.51 -9.61
CA ALA A 399 17.65 18.10 -10.96
C ALA A 399 18.34 19.00 -12.01
N GLY A 400 18.84 18.40 -13.10
CA GLY A 400 19.50 19.10 -14.21
C GLY A 400 20.98 19.43 -14.00
N ALA A 401 21.58 19.11 -12.85
CA ALA A 401 23.03 19.18 -12.66
C ALA A 401 23.72 18.00 -13.38
N PRO A 402 24.99 18.16 -13.81
CA PRO A 402 25.78 17.05 -14.32
C PRO A 402 25.81 15.91 -13.30
N ARG A 403 25.68 14.66 -13.78
CA ARG A 403 25.65 13.46 -12.92
C ARG A 403 26.98 13.29 -12.18
N PRO A 404 27.01 13.49 -10.84
CA PRO A 404 28.25 13.37 -10.08
C PRO A 404 28.60 11.91 -9.81
N PRO A 405 29.88 11.58 -9.57
CA PRO A 405 30.34 10.20 -9.35
C PRO A 405 29.62 9.45 -8.22
N PHE A 406 29.16 10.15 -7.18
CA PHE A 406 28.44 9.50 -6.07
C PHE A 406 27.09 8.88 -6.50
N VAL A 407 26.52 9.27 -7.63
CA VAL A 407 25.25 8.68 -8.14
C VAL A 407 25.48 7.21 -8.51
N ALA A 408 26.64 6.86 -9.05
CA ALA A 408 26.99 5.45 -9.31
C ALA A 408 27.04 4.62 -8.01
N ALA A 409 27.44 5.23 -6.88
CA ALA A 409 27.39 4.57 -5.58
C ALA A 409 25.95 4.41 -5.08
N VAL A 410 25.07 5.38 -5.34
CA VAL A 410 23.64 5.27 -5.03
C VAL A 410 22.97 4.17 -5.87
N GLU A 411 23.31 4.07 -7.16
CA GLU A 411 22.83 2.96 -8.00
C GLU A 411 23.35 1.60 -7.55
N ALA A 412 24.59 1.52 -7.07
CA ALA A 412 25.12 0.28 -6.51
C ALA A 412 24.37 -0.16 -5.25
N LEU A 413 23.93 0.79 -4.42
CA LEU A 413 23.03 0.50 -3.29
C LEU A 413 21.64 0.03 -3.77
N TYR A 414 21.12 0.62 -4.83
CA TYR A 414 19.85 0.19 -5.41
C TYR A 414 19.95 -1.23 -6.02
N ASP A 415 21.06 -1.55 -6.69
CA ASP A 415 21.31 -2.91 -7.16
C ASP A 415 21.47 -3.93 -6.03
N ASP A 416 22.04 -3.51 -4.88
CA ASP A 416 22.12 -4.34 -3.66
C ASP A 416 20.72 -4.58 -3.05
N GLU A 417 19.82 -3.59 -3.08
CA GLU A 417 18.40 -3.77 -2.69
C GLU A 417 17.66 -4.73 -3.65
N ILE A 418 17.91 -4.63 -4.97
CA ILE A 418 17.36 -5.57 -5.96
C ILE A 418 17.87 -6.98 -5.65
N PHE A 419 19.17 -7.17 -5.44
CA PHE A 419 19.77 -8.47 -5.16
C PHE A 419 19.23 -9.06 -3.83
N TYR A 420 19.10 -8.24 -2.80
CA TYR A 420 18.51 -8.64 -1.53
C TYR A 420 17.06 -9.11 -1.68
N THR A 421 16.26 -8.38 -2.45
CA THR A 421 14.86 -8.70 -2.75
C THR A 421 14.77 -9.95 -3.63
N ASP A 422 15.62 -10.07 -4.66
CA ASP A 422 15.68 -11.21 -5.57
C ASP A 422 15.96 -12.53 -4.83
N ARG A 423 16.84 -12.51 -3.82
CA ARG A 423 17.08 -13.68 -2.96
C ARG A 423 15.81 -14.10 -2.21
N ALA A 424 15.09 -13.14 -1.62
CA ALA A 424 13.86 -13.43 -0.89
C ALA A 424 12.73 -13.93 -1.82
N VAL A 425 12.63 -13.38 -3.03
CA VAL A 425 11.75 -13.90 -4.10
C VAL A 425 12.18 -15.31 -4.53
N GLY A 426 13.49 -15.54 -4.66
CA GLY A 426 14.06 -16.85 -4.95
C GLY A 426 13.65 -17.92 -3.95
N ASP A 427 13.68 -17.60 -2.65
CA ASP A 427 13.23 -18.50 -1.58
C ASP A 427 11.72 -18.84 -1.71
N LEU A 428 10.88 -17.83 -2.02
CA LEU A 428 9.46 -18.04 -2.27
C LEU A 428 9.24 -18.94 -3.50
N LEU A 429 9.91 -18.66 -4.62
CA LEU A 429 9.82 -19.46 -5.85
C LEU A 429 10.33 -20.89 -5.63
N ALA A 430 11.43 -21.06 -4.89
CA ALA A 430 11.97 -22.38 -4.57
C ALA A 430 10.99 -23.21 -3.71
N ARG A 431 10.27 -22.58 -2.79
CA ARG A 431 9.23 -23.24 -2.00
C ARG A 431 8.01 -23.60 -2.86
N LEU A 432 7.60 -22.70 -3.77
CA LEU A 432 6.50 -22.96 -4.72
C LEU A 432 6.83 -24.17 -5.62
N ARG A 433 8.05 -24.24 -6.21
CA ARG A 433 8.48 -25.34 -7.08
C ARG A 433 8.42 -26.72 -6.41
N ARG A 434 8.55 -26.78 -5.08
CA ARG A 434 8.49 -28.02 -4.28
C ARG A 434 7.06 -28.41 -3.91
N ARG A 435 6.04 -27.61 -4.25
CA ARG A 435 4.65 -27.94 -3.94
C ARG A 435 4.05 -28.81 -5.05
N ASP A 436 3.24 -29.77 -4.64
CA ASP A 436 2.32 -30.42 -5.57
C ASP A 436 1.41 -29.35 -6.19
N GLY A 437 1.20 -29.40 -7.51
CA GLY A 437 0.39 -28.42 -8.22
C GLY A 437 1.15 -27.16 -8.67
N TYR A 438 2.49 -27.07 -8.54
CA TYR A 438 3.25 -25.94 -9.08
C TYR A 438 3.08 -25.79 -10.60
N ALA A 439 2.99 -26.92 -11.31
CA ALA A 439 2.78 -26.90 -12.77
C ALA A 439 1.49 -26.15 -13.12
N GLU A 440 0.44 -26.35 -12.34
CA GLU A 440 -0.90 -25.76 -12.49
C GLU A 440 -1.00 -24.34 -11.91
N THR A 441 -0.02 -23.88 -11.13
CA THR A 441 -0.03 -22.54 -10.51
C THR A 441 0.30 -21.47 -11.54
N LEU A 442 -0.50 -20.41 -11.61
CA LEU A 442 -0.18 -19.17 -12.32
C LEU A 442 0.74 -18.32 -11.43
N VAL A 443 1.93 -17.96 -11.92
CA VAL A 443 2.83 -17.08 -11.17
C VAL A 443 3.14 -15.84 -11.99
N VAL A 444 2.85 -14.67 -11.44
CA VAL A 444 3.17 -13.35 -12.00
C VAL A 444 4.28 -12.74 -11.18
N VAL A 445 5.34 -12.24 -11.84
CA VAL A 445 6.36 -11.35 -11.27
C VAL A 445 6.33 -10.07 -12.10
N ALA A 446 6.00 -8.96 -11.46
CA ALA A 446 5.91 -7.65 -12.11
C ALA A 446 6.49 -6.57 -11.22
N SER A 447 7.17 -5.57 -11.78
CA SER A 447 7.39 -4.33 -11.04
C SER A 447 6.22 -3.36 -11.27
N ASP A 448 5.94 -2.55 -10.27
CA ASP A 448 4.86 -1.56 -10.33
C ASP A 448 5.28 -0.31 -11.09
N HIS A 449 6.53 0.13 -10.95
CA HIS A 449 7.20 1.19 -11.71
C HIS A 449 8.72 1.08 -11.54
N GLY A 450 9.45 1.98 -12.17
CA GLY A 450 10.90 2.12 -12.04
C GLY A 450 11.33 3.33 -11.20
N GLU A 451 12.59 3.74 -11.33
CA GLU A 451 13.26 4.77 -10.54
C GLU A 451 14.25 5.56 -11.41
N SER A 452 14.30 6.89 -11.29
CA SER A 452 15.27 7.75 -12.02
C SER A 452 16.51 8.05 -11.17
N PHE A 453 17.70 7.92 -11.78
CA PHE A 453 19.00 8.20 -11.17
C PHE A 453 19.74 9.38 -11.82
N GLY A 454 19.02 10.41 -12.21
CA GLY A 454 19.55 11.64 -12.82
C GLY A 454 19.29 11.72 -14.32
N GLU A 455 18.79 10.66 -14.97
CA GLU A 455 18.38 10.70 -16.36
C GLU A 455 17.34 11.81 -16.58
N HIS A 456 17.45 12.53 -17.69
CA HIS A 456 16.60 13.69 -18.02
C HIS A 456 16.53 14.75 -16.90
N GLY A 457 17.55 14.84 -16.03
CA GLY A 457 17.55 15.71 -14.86
C GLY A 457 16.54 15.32 -13.79
N ARG A 458 16.11 14.05 -13.76
CA ARG A 458 15.12 13.53 -12.82
C ARG A 458 15.75 12.61 -11.79
N LYS A 459 15.08 12.47 -10.65
CA LYS A 459 15.42 11.52 -9.59
C LYS A 459 14.14 11.03 -8.93
N TYR A 460 14.20 9.84 -8.37
CA TYR A 460 13.05 9.14 -7.82
C TYR A 460 12.04 8.76 -8.93
N HIS A 461 10.75 8.84 -8.66
CA HIS A 461 9.69 8.42 -9.56
C HIS A 461 8.47 9.33 -9.45
N GLY A 462 7.51 9.16 -10.36
CA GLY A 462 6.23 9.88 -10.37
C GLY A 462 6.26 11.18 -11.17
N GLY A 463 7.43 11.73 -11.46
CA GLY A 463 7.60 13.04 -12.09
C GLY A 463 7.80 13.01 -13.59
N THR A 464 7.98 11.83 -14.18
CA THR A 464 8.20 11.70 -15.62
C THR A 464 7.58 10.42 -16.17
N VAL A 465 7.55 10.31 -17.50
CA VAL A 465 7.06 9.13 -18.21
C VAL A 465 8.16 8.50 -19.10
N TYR A 466 9.42 8.82 -18.85
CA TYR A 466 10.55 8.15 -19.51
C TYR A 466 10.68 6.70 -19.05
N ASP A 467 11.34 5.88 -19.86
CA ASP A 467 11.49 4.44 -19.62
C ASP A 467 12.10 4.07 -18.26
N PRO A 468 13.06 4.84 -17.67
CA PRO A 468 13.55 4.55 -16.32
C PRO A 468 12.46 4.46 -15.25
N GLU A 469 11.37 5.23 -15.37
CA GLU A 469 10.25 5.19 -14.43
C GLU A 469 9.08 4.32 -14.90
N THR A 470 8.89 4.15 -16.23
CA THR A 470 7.66 3.51 -16.74
C THR A 470 7.87 2.12 -17.32
N ARG A 471 9.07 1.77 -17.81
CA ARG A 471 9.36 0.42 -18.33
C ARG A 471 9.65 -0.53 -17.18
N VAL A 472 8.82 -1.57 -17.06
CA VAL A 472 8.77 -2.46 -15.90
C VAL A 472 9.08 -3.90 -16.25
N CYS A 473 9.55 -4.67 -15.25
CA CYS A 473 9.64 -6.11 -15.33
C CYS A 473 8.24 -6.73 -15.42
N LEU A 474 8.06 -7.70 -16.32
CA LEU A 474 6.85 -8.50 -16.38
C LEU A 474 7.18 -9.92 -16.87
N LEU A 475 7.00 -10.89 -15.98
CA LEU A 475 7.21 -12.30 -16.21
C LEU A 475 5.95 -13.06 -15.75
N ILE A 476 5.37 -13.91 -16.60
CA ILE A 476 4.17 -14.69 -16.26
C ILE A 476 4.44 -16.16 -16.56
N LYS A 477 4.57 -17.00 -15.52
CA LYS A 477 4.53 -18.44 -15.67
C LYS A 477 3.08 -18.88 -15.77
N PRO A 478 2.62 -19.39 -16.92
CA PRO A 478 1.25 -19.84 -17.06
C PRO A 478 0.98 -21.10 -16.21
N ALA A 479 -0.29 -21.35 -15.93
CA ALA A 479 -0.76 -22.63 -15.42
C ALA A 479 -0.50 -23.75 -16.45
N ALA A 480 -0.74 -25.02 -16.06
CA ALA A 480 -0.52 -26.18 -16.92
C ALA A 480 -1.16 -26.00 -18.30
N GLY A 481 -0.45 -26.42 -19.34
CA GLY A 481 -0.85 -26.30 -20.74
C GLY A 481 -0.45 -24.97 -21.42
N GLY A 482 0.02 -23.97 -20.66
CA GLY A 482 0.54 -22.73 -21.23
C GLY A 482 1.96 -22.85 -21.79
N VAL A 483 2.29 -22.00 -22.80
CA VAL A 483 3.64 -21.93 -23.40
C VAL A 483 4.58 -21.25 -22.42
N ARG A 484 5.68 -21.92 -22.06
CA ARG A 484 6.76 -21.42 -21.18
C ARG A 484 7.97 -20.97 -22.00
N GLY A 485 8.81 -20.13 -21.41
CA GLY A 485 10.06 -19.66 -22.03
C GLY A 485 9.88 -18.81 -23.28
N ARG A 486 8.68 -18.26 -23.51
CA ARG A 486 8.35 -17.43 -24.67
C ARG A 486 8.70 -15.97 -24.39
N ARG A 487 9.37 -15.32 -25.35
CA ARG A 487 9.60 -13.88 -25.33
C ARG A 487 8.52 -13.15 -26.16
N VAL A 488 7.93 -12.12 -25.61
CA VAL A 488 6.97 -11.22 -26.26
C VAL A 488 7.62 -9.85 -26.39
N ARG A 489 7.69 -9.34 -27.62
CA ARG A 489 8.24 -8.01 -27.94
C ARG A 489 7.15 -6.96 -28.11
N THR A 490 5.94 -7.39 -28.40
CA THR A 490 4.76 -6.52 -28.48
C THR A 490 4.61 -5.70 -27.20
N GLN A 491 4.30 -4.40 -27.34
CA GLN A 491 4.02 -3.50 -26.21
C GLN A 491 2.82 -3.98 -25.41
N VAL A 492 2.97 -4.04 -24.09
CA VAL A 492 1.89 -4.37 -23.16
C VAL A 492 1.86 -3.41 -21.96
N GLU A 493 0.75 -3.39 -21.26
CA GLU A 493 0.55 -2.58 -20.05
C GLU A 493 0.23 -3.49 -18.85
N THR A 494 0.76 -3.15 -17.68
CA THR A 494 0.56 -3.93 -16.45
C THR A 494 -0.89 -3.95 -15.97
N LEU A 495 -1.71 -2.97 -16.34
CA LEU A 495 -3.16 -2.99 -15.99
C LEU A 495 -3.91 -4.17 -16.63
N CYS A 496 -3.37 -4.78 -17.70
CA CYS A 496 -3.95 -5.98 -18.33
C CYS A 496 -3.83 -7.24 -17.46
N LEU A 497 -3.05 -7.21 -16.37
CA LEU A 497 -2.85 -8.34 -15.46
C LEU A 497 -4.16 -8.84 -14.85
N THR A 498 -5.07 -7.95 -14.47
CA THR A 498 -6.38 -8.35 -13.94
C THR A 498 -7.13 -9.25 -14.90
N TYR A 499 -7.29 -8.84 -16.17
CA TYR A 499 -8.00 -9.67 -17.15
C TYR A 499 -7.27 -10.98 -17.45
N THR A 500 -5.95 -10.95 -17.51
CA THR A 500 -5.12 -12.16 -17.69
C THR A 500 -5.37 -13.18 -16.59
N VAL A 501 -5.43 -12.73 -15.33
CA VAL A 501 -5.73 -13.63 -14.19
C VAL A 501 -7.17 -14.16 -14.27
N LEU A 502 -8.15 -13.30 -14.59
CA LEU A 502 -9.54 -13.74 -14.76
C LEU A 502 -9.66 -14.79 -15.87
N ALA A 503 -9.02 -14.59 -17.01
CA ALA A 503 -9.01 -15.55 -18.12
C ALA A 503 -8.35 -16.87 -17.70
N ALA A 504 -7.22 -16.83 -17.00
CA ALA A 504 -6.48 -18.02 -16.57
C ALA A 504 -7.21 -18.82 -15.47
N THR A 505 -8.04 -18.16 -14.67
CA THR A 505 -8.80 -18.78 -13.56
C THR A 505 -10.20 -19.22 -13.97
N GLY A 506 -10.67 -18.82 -15.13
CA GLY A 506 -12.07 -18.99 -15.53
C GLY A 506 -13.07 -18.19 -14.69
N ALA A 507 -12.59 -17.19 -13.93
CA ALA A 507 -13.45 -16.35 -13.13
C ALA A 507 -14.35 -15.46 -14.02
N PRO A 508 -15.63 -15.30 -13.67
CA PRO A 508 -16.57 -14.49 -14.43
C PRO A 508 -16.08 -13.04 -14.57
N ALA A 509 -16.11 -12.51 -15.80
CA ALA A 509 -15.64 -11.17 -16.11
C ALA A 509 -16.78 -10.17 -16.44
N GLU A 510 -18.04 -10.52 -16.14
CA GLU A 510 -19.21 -9.66 -16.43
C GLU A 510 -19.15 -8.36 -15.63
N ALA A 511 -18.74 -8.43 -14.35
CA ALA A 511 -18.60 -7.27 -13.48
C ALA A 511 -17.28 -6.50 -13.72
N TYR A 512 -16.34 -7.06 -14.46
CA TYR A 512 -15.06 -6.43 -14.76
C TYR A 512 -15.23 -5.29 -15.75
N ARG A 513 -14.72 -4.10 -15.41
CA ARG A 513 -14.89 -2.87 -16.20
C ARG A 513 -13.60 -2.43 -16.88
N GLY A 514 -12.46 -3.06 -16.59
CA GLY A 514 -11.16 -2.67 -17.10
C GLY A 514 -10.84 -3.20 -18.49
N LYS A 515 -9.61 -2.98 -18.93
CA LYS A 515 -9.09 -3.37 -20.24
C LYS A 515 -9.05 -4.89 -20.40
N ARG A 516 -9.71 -5.40 -21.43
CA ARG A 516 -9.89 -6.85 -21.71
C ARG A 516 -8.78 -7.35 -22.66
N VAL A 517 -7.56 -7.43 -22.18
CA VAL A 517 -6.43 -8.01 -22.90
C VAL A 517 -5.85 -9.14 -22.06
N ASP A 518 -5.88 -10.36 -22.58
CA ASP A 518 -5.16 -11.49 -21.99
C ASP A 518 -3.70 -11.48 -22.47
N LEU A 519 -2.79 -11.15 -21.57
CA LEU A 519 -1.35 -11.10 -21.85
C LEU A 519 -0.81 -12.46 -22.29
N LEU A 520 -1.34 -13.58 -21.79
CA LEU A 520 -0.90 -14.91 -22.21
C LEU A 520 -1.32 -15.24 -23.64
N ALA A 521 -2.33 -14.55 -24.19
CA ALA A 521 -2.74 -14.65 -25.58
C ALA A 521 -1.95 -13.73 -26.54
N VAL A 522 -1.25 -12.71 -26.03
CA VAL A 522 -0.46 -11.79 -26.86
C VAL A 522 0.64 -12.54 -27.60
N ARG A 523 0.78 -12.26 -28.89
CA ARG A 523 1.82 -12.80 -29.79
C ARG A 523 2.50 -11.65 -30.52
N ASP A 524 3.75 -11.86 -30.90
CA ASP A 524 4.42 -10.96 -31.83
C ASP A 524 3.90 -11.25 -33.24
N ASP A 525 3.21 -10.29 -33.82
CA ASP A 525 2.72 -10.35 -35.21
C ASP A 525 3.22 -9.12 -35.94
N PRO A 526 4.19 -9.29 -36.85
CA PRO A 526 4.74 -8.16 -37.63
C PRO A 526 3.71 -7.52 -38.57
N ALA A 527 2.61 -8.22 -38.90
CA ALA A 527 1.56 -7.71 -39.76
C ALA A 527 0.47 -6.94 -38.99
N ALA A 528 0.42 -7.11 -37.68
CA ALA A 528 -0.53 -6.38 -36.83
C ALA A 528 -0.11 -4.91 -36.65
N PRO A 529 -1.06 -3.99 -36.50
CA PRO A 529 -0.76 -2.62 -36.07
C PRO A 529 0.05 -2.61 -34.77
N ALA A 530 1.00 -1.66 -34.65
CA ALA A 530 1.81 -1.54 -33.44
C ALA A 530 0.92 -1.34 -32.22
N ALA A 531 1.03 -2.24 -31.25
CA ALA A 531 0.31 -2.12 -29.99
C ALA A 531 0.82 -0.89 -29.22
N VAL A 532 -0.10 -0.13 -28.67
CA VAL A 532 0.19 1.07 -27.88
C VAL A 532 -0.10 0.84 -26.39
N GLY A 533 0.72 1.48 -25.56
CA GLY A 533 0.48 1.61 -24.12
C GLY A 533 0.56 3.07 -23.71
N PHE A 534 -0.13 3.42 -22.63
CA PHE A 534 -0.20 4.78 -22.12
C PHE A 534 0.35 4.87 -20.70
N SER A 535 1.01 6.00 -20.40
CA SER A 535 1.43 6.32 -19.03
C SER A 535 1.23 7.81 -18.76
N GLN A 536 1.05 8.15 -17.48
CA GLN A 536 0.89 9.53 -17.01
C GLN A 536 1.69 9.77 -15.75
N THR A 537 2.05 11.04 -15.48
CA THR A 537 2.76 11.41 -14.25
C THR A 537 1.85 11.52 -13.04
N ASN A 538 2.44 11.37 -11.85
CA ASN A 538 1.82 11.79 -10.57
C ASN A 538 1.84 13.32 -10.41
N ASP A 539 2.83 14.00 -11.02
CA ASP A 539 2.91 15.47 -11.07
C ASP A 539 1.70 16.03 -11.81
N ARG A 540 1.03 17.01 -11.21
CA ARG A 540 -0.24 17.54 -11.70
C ARG A 540 -0.13 19.01 -12.06
N THR A 541 -0.94 19.43 -13.01
CA THR A 541 -1.11 20.84 -13.39
C THR A 541 -2.58 21.23 -13.33
N THR A 542 -2.87 22.47 -12.96
CA THR A 542 -4.23 23.03 -12.97
C THR A 542 -4.42 23.79 -14.27
N LEU A 543 -5.48 23.47 -14.98
CA LEU A 543 -5.90 24.15 -16.21
C LEU A 543 -6.66 25.44 -15.86
N ALA A 544 -6.87 26.34 -16.83
CA ALA A 544 -7.52 27.63 -16.59
C ALA A 544 -9.00 27.50 -16.18
N ASP A 545 -9.65 26.38 -16.51
CA ASP A 545 -11.01 26.05 -16.03
C ASP A 545 -11.05 25.53 -14.58
N GLY A 546 -9.90 25.49 -13.88
CA GLY A 546 -9.76 25.00 -12.53
C GLY A 546 -9.66 23.47 -12.41
N SER A 547 -9.78 22.71 -13.50
CA SER A 547 -9.58 21.25 -13.49
C SER A 547 -8.10 20.92 -13.27
N THR A 548 -7.83 19.77 -12.63
CA THR A 548 -6.48 19.32 -12.35
C THR A 548 -6.23 17.98 -13.03
N VAL A 549 -5.23 17.95 -13.91
CA VAL A 549 -4.85 16.79 -14.71
C VAL A 549 -3.39 16.42 -14.45
N SER A 550 -2.97 15.21 -14.86
CA SER A 550 -1.54 14.86 -14.86
C SER A 550 -0.79 15.80 -15.80
N ARG A 551 0.43 16.17 -15.40
CA ARG A 551 1.22 17.13 -16.15
C ARG A 551 1.72 16.58 -17.48
N LYS A 552 2.15 15.29 -17.46
CA LYS A 552 2.67 14.63 -18.66
C LYS A 552 1.94 13.34 -18.92
N TYR A 553 1.76 13.04 -20.18
CA TYR A 553 1.25 11.79 -20.70
C TYR A 553 2.17 11.26 -21.78
N CYS A 554 2.22 9.95 -21.96
CA CYS A 554 2.86 9.37 -23.15
C CYS A 554 2.02 8.27 -23.76
N VAL A 555 2.22 8.08 -25.05
CA VAL A 555 1.90 6.87 -25.80
C VAL A 555 3.21 6.21 -26.23
N ARG A 556 3.31 4.91 -26.03
CA ARG A 556 4.50 4.12 -26.32
C ARG A 556 4.13 2.88 -27.12
N THR A 557 4.93 2.57 -28.12
CA THR A 557 4.99 1.25 -28.78
C THR A 557 6.30 0.53 -28.38
N ALA A 558 6.57 -0.62 -28.96
CA ALA A 558 7.83 -1.32 -28.73
C ALA A 558 9.08 -0.50 -29.09
N ASP A 559 8.97 0.37 -30.11
CA ASP A 559 10.08 1.08 -30.75
C ASP A 559 9.91 2.61 -30.85
N LYS A 560 8.77 3.16 -30.48
CA LYS A 560 8.50 4.61 -30.54
C LYS A 560 7.82 5.09 -29.27
N LYS A 561 8.04 6.38 -28.96
CA LYS A 561 7.38 7.03 -27.84
C LYS A 561 7.10 8.50 -28.14
N LEU A 562 5.89 8.93 -27.86
CA LEU A 562 5.50 10.33 -27.88
C LEU A 562 5.09 10.76 -26.47
N ILE A 563 5.69 11.83 -25.96
CA ILE A 563 5.37 12.45 -24.68
C ILE A 563 4.72 13.80 -24.95
N PHE A 564 3.70 14.14 -24.17
CA PHE A 564 3.07 15.46 -24.17
C PHE A 564 3.12 16.06 -22.76
N ASP A 565 3.80 17.20 -22.61
CA ASP A 565 3.76 18.04 -21.40
C ASP A 565 2.65 19.08 -21.58
N ILE A 566 1.53 18.89 -20.90
CA ILE A 566 0.35 19.76 -20.99
C ILE A 566 0.69 21.18 -20.52
N ALA A 567 1.43 21.33 -19.41
CA ALA A 567 1.77 22.62 -18.85
C ALA A 567 2.72 23.42 -19.78
N ALA A 568 3.67 22.74 -20.40
CA ALA A 568 4.59 23.34 -21.34
C ALA A 568 4.04 23.42 -22.78
N ARG A 569 2.89 22.80 -23.05
CA ARG A 569 2.30 22.63 -24.41
C ARG A 569 3.32 22.12 -25.42
N ARG A 570 4.13 21.12 -25.03
CA ARG A 570 5.27 20.63 -25.79
C ARG A 570 5.23 19.13 -25.97
N TYR A 571 5.55 18.68 -27.19
CA TYR A 571 5.77 17.26 -27.49
C TYR A 571 7.26 16.91 -27.47
N GLU A 572 7.52 15.65 -27.13
CA GLU A 572 8.80 14.99 -27.31
C GLU A 572 8.54 13.66 -28.02
N TYR A 573 9.31 13.36 -29.07
CA TYR A 573 9.17 12.14 -29.84
C TYR A 573 10.50 11.41 -29.91
N TYR A 574 10.50 10.13 -29.62
CA TYR A 574 11.69 9.29 -29.52
C TYR A 574 11.58 8.03 -30.38
N ASP A 575 12.69 7.65 -31.02
CA ASP A 575 12.88 6.35 -31.64
C ASP A 575 13.64 5.44 -30.67
N LEU A 576 12.90 4.64 -29.90
CA LEU A 576 13.46 3.78 -28.84
C LEU A 576 14.35 2.66 -29.38
N ALA A 577 14.19 2.27 -30.65
CA ALA A 577 15.06 1.28 -31.30
C ALA A 577 16.46 1.82 -31.55
N ALA A 578 16.58 3.11 -31.87
CA ALA A 578 17.84 3.79 -32.13
C ALA A 578 18.38 4.56 -30.91
N ASP A 579 17.52 4.94 -29.98
CA ASP A 579 17.80 5.76 -28.79
C ASP A 579 16.97 5.28 -27.61
N ALA A 580 17.33 4.14 -27.05
CA ALA A 580 16.66 3.56 -25.91
C ALA A 580 16.76 4.43 -24.63
N ALA A 581 17.71 5.37 -24.58
CA ALA A 581 17.90 6.30 -23.46
C ALA A 581 17.07 7.59 -23.61
N GLU A 582 16.29 7.75 -24.69
CA GLU A 582 15.40 8.90 -24.93
C GLU A 582 16.13 10.25 -24.88
N THR A 583 17.37 10.31 -25.39
CA THR A 583 18.23 11.50 -25.31
C THR A 583 18.04 12.46 -26.49
N ARG A 584 17.53 11.96 -27.61
CA ARG A 584 17.37 12.71 -28.87
C ARG A 584 15.90 12.93 -29.19
N ASN A 585 15.36 14.07 -28.77
CA ASN A 585 14.00 14.47 -29.19
C ASN A 585 13.96 14.76 -30.70
N LEU A 586 13.11 14.03 -31.43
CA LEU A 586 12.98 14.09 -32.89
C LEU A 586 11.89 15.08 -33.37
N VAL A 587 11.15 15.72 -32.47
CA VAL A 587 10.17 16.77 -32.84
C VAL A 587 10.91 17.90 -33.55
N GLY A 588 10.44 18.27 -34.76
CA GLY A 588 11.08 19.25 -35.62
C GLY A 588 12.22 18.71 -36.50
N HIS A 589 12.64 17.45 -36.32
CA HIS A 589 13.67 16.78 -37.13
C HIS A 589 13.08 15.70 -38.05
N VAL A 590 11.84 15.31 -37.84
CA VAL A 590 11.10 14.38 -38.68
C VAL A 590 9.78 15.01 -39.10
N ASP A 591 9.19 14.55 -40.21
CA ASP A 591 7.84 14.97 -40.59
C ASP A 591 6.84 14.63 -39.49
N CYS A 592 5.96 15.58 -39.13
CA CYS A 592 4.92 15.37 -38.15
C CYS A 592 4.00 14.20 -38.51
N ALA A 593 3.87 13.84 -39.79
CA ALA A 593 3.15 12.64 -40.22
C ALA A 593 3.68 11.36 -39.54
N ALA A 594 4.99 11.32 -39.22
CA ALA A 594 5.63 10.16 -38.58
C ALA A 594 5.08 9.87 -37.16
N TYR A 595 4.56 10.87 -36.46
CA TYR A 595 3.99 10.70 -35.11
C TYR A 595 2.55 11.18 -35.00
N GLU A 596 1.90 11.52 -36.11
CA GLU A 596 0.52 12.03 -36.10
C GLU A 596 -0.50 11.02 -35.54
N GLN A 597 -0.30 9.73 -35.83
CA GLN A 597 -1.17 8.69 -35.26
C GLN A 597 -1.04 8.64 -33.73
N TYR A 598 0.20 8.71 -33.21
CA TYR A 598 0.44 8.74 -31.76
C TYR A 598 -0.17 9.97 -31.09
N ARG A 599 -0.15 11.12 -31.76
CA ARG A 599 -0.81 12.34 -31.26
C ARG A 599 -2.32 12.11 -31.12
N ARG A 600 -2.97 11.52 -32.14
CA ARG A 600 -4.42 11.19 -32.08
C ARG A 600 -4.74 10.20 -30.97
N ASP A 601 -3.95 9.14 -30.85
CA ASP A 601 -4.16 8.13 -29.82
C ASP A 601 -4.00 8.71 -28.42
N LEU A 602 -2.99 9.56 -28.21
CA LEU A 602 -2.73 10.22 -26.95
C LEU A 602 -3.82 11.24 -26.60
N ALA A 603 -4.28 12.05 -27.57
CA ALA A 603 -5.37 13.00 -27.39
C ALA A 603 -6.67 12.28 -26.98
N ARG A 604 -7.01 11.19 -27.68
CA ARG A 604 -8.18 10.36 -27.34
C ARG A 604 -8.08 9.81 -25.92
N HIS A 605 -6.93 9.27 -25.53
CA HIS A 605 -6.71 8.73 -24.19
C HIS A 605 -6.87 9.80 -23.10
N ILE A 606 -6.37 11.02 -23.32
CA ILE A 606 -6.51 12.13 -22.37
C ILE A 606 -7.97 12.56 -22.25
N ASP A 607 -8.72 12.65 -23.37
CA ASP A 607 -10.14 13.01 -23.39
C ASP A 607 -11.01 11.98 -22.69
N GLU A 608 -10.81 10.69 -22.97
CA GLU A 608 -11.51 9.59 -22.31
C GLU A 608 -11.27 9.59 -20.81
N GLY A 609 -10.02 9.85 -20.38
CA GLY A 609 -9.65 9.96 -18.98
C GLY A 609 -10.30 11.17 -18.30
N ALA A 610 -10.38 12.31 -18.95
CA ALA A 610 -11.04 13.51 -18.42
C ALA A 610 -12.55 13.30 -18.24
N LEU A 611 -13.21 12.63 -19.20
CA LEU A 611 -14.64 12.29 -19.11
C LEU A 611 -14.90 11.28 -17.98
N ALA A 612 -14.07 10.26 -17.83
CA ALA A 612 -14.19 9.26 -16.77
C ALA A 612 -14.04 9.87 -15.36
N ALA A 613 -13.21 10.90 -15.22
CA ALA A 613 -13.04 11.65 -13.97
C ALA A 613 -14.21 12.59 -13.62
N GLY A 614 -15.30 12.60 -14.42
CA GLY A 614 -16.46 13.48 -14.22
C GLY A 614 -16.21 14.94 -14.61
N GLY A 615 -15.09 15.22 -15.27
CA GLY A 615 -14.77 16.51 -15.86
C GLY A 615 -15.42 16.65 -17.24
N ARG A 616 -15.95 17.83 -17.55
CA ARG A 616 -16.06 18.23 -18.96
C ARG A 616 -14.62 18.49 -19.43
N VAL A 617 -14.31 18.13 -20.67
CA VAL A 617 -13.08 18.60 -21.33
C VAL A 617 -13.16 20.14 -21.28
N GLY A 618 -12.46 20.73 -20.33
CA GLY A 618 -12.50 22.18 -20.12
C GLY A 618 -12.02 22.89 -21.38
N GLY A 619 -12.53 24.11 -21.60
CA GLY A 619 -12.21 24.91 -22.79
C GLY A 619 -10.72 24.95 -23.11
N ASP A 620 -9.83 24.89 -22.12
CA ASP A 620 -8.38 24.95 -22.31
C ASP A 620 -7.73 23.66 -22.77
N LEU A 621 -8.20 22.49 -22.31
CA LEU A 621 -7.75 21.21 -22.88
C LEU A 621 -8.31 21.07 -24.30
N ALA A 622 -9.58 21.45 -24.51
CA ALA A 622 -10.19 21.53 -25.82
C ALA A 622 -9.49 22.59 -26.69
N GLU A 623 -9.04 23.71 -26.13
CA GLU A 623 -8.27 24.74 -26.83
C GLU A 623 -6.83 24.29 -27.08
N ALA A 624 -6.18 23.60 -26.13
CA ALA A 624 -4.88 22.97 -26.33
C ALA A 624 -4.97 21.88 -27.42
N LEU A 625 -6.03 21.06 -27.40
CA LEU A 625 -6.30 20.05 -28.41
C LEU A 625 -6.71 20.68 -29.75
N ARG A 626 -7.48 21.80 -29.79
CA ARG A 626 -7.78 22.58 -31.01
C ARG A 626 -6.54 23.27 -31.58
N ALA A 627 -5.72 23.88 -30.73
CA ALA A 627 -4.43 24.48 -31.15
C ALA A 627 -3.48 23.44 -31.74
N LEU A 628 -3.73 22.16 -31.45
CA LEU A 628 -3.04 20.99 -31.97
C LEU A 628 -3.78 20.36 -33.19
N GLY A 629 -4.94 20.94 -33.62
CA GLY A 629 -5.69 20.50 -34.79
C GLY A 629 -6.69 19.35 -34.56
N TYR A 630 -7.16 19.10 -33.30
CA TYR A 630 -7.97 17.91 -32.96
C TYR A 630 -9.39 18.13 -32.48
N ALA A 631 -9.89 19.35 -32.40
CA ALA A 631 -11.31 19.59 -32.16
C ALA A 631 -11.86 20.54 -33.21
N ASN A 632 -12.86 20.11 -33.95
CA ASN A 632 -13.77 20.98 -34.69
C ASN A 632 -14.80 21.56 -33.74
#